data_d5448f3052e7128757399e8939a3cac7
#
_entry.id   d5448f3052e7128757399e8939a3cac7
#
_cell.length_a   1.000
_cell.length_b   1.000
_cell.length_c   1.000
_cell.angle_alpha   90.00
_cell.angle_beta   90.00
_cell.angle_gamma   90.00
#
_symmetry.space_group_name_H-M   'P 1'
#
loop_
_entity.id
_entity.type
_entity.pdbx_description
1 polymer ?
#
loop_
_entity_poly.entity_id
_entity_poly.type
_entity_poly.pdbx_seq_one_letter_code
_entity_poly.pdbx_strand_id
1 'polypeptide(L)'
;MMKKTLLASAIASVLALSACTDNKPAAEQQTPAPAVAAKQGADATMANPLLTVSPLQYQAPQFDLIKVEHYLPAMEAGIIENAAEIETIANNTEAATFDNTIVALEKSGALLDRATSVFFNMTGTISNPEILKIQATMAPKLAAHGDNISLNPKLFARVKAIYDTRKELKLDSEALRLVEVTYERFVRAGALLNDEQKTTIRALNEEHSKLANQFGQNLLKITKDIAIFVDDKAQLAGMSEAEIAAAAEGAKARGQDGKYIIELTNTTRQPALAVLENRELRQKVWEASAFRGTTGETDNRPLVARLTQIRAEKAKLLGFDTWADYQLGQSMAQKPQAVLSMLSSMVPAVVANTKLEAAAIQEMIKAQGGDFELQPWDWEFYAEKVRKAKYDLDESQVKPYFEFERVLQDGVFYTMNQLFGITMKPRPDLPVYHPDVKAYEVFDADGTSLAIFYADYFAREGKRGGAWMSSFVNQNALLGDKPVVVNVMNIPKGPAGEPTLVSYDNVTTMFHEFGHGLHGIFSKVTYPSLSGTAVSRDFVEFPSTFQEDWAAHPQVLANYAKHYKTGEAIPADLLAKILKSRSFNQGYDTLEYMAAALVDMEWHSLPAGAPLQDVEKFEAGALKKHGVDFAAVPPRYKSTFFSHSIGGGYSAGYYAYMWSEILA
;
A
#
# COMPACT_ATOMS: atom_id res chain seq x y z
N MET A 1 7.86 -2.10 -21.06
CA MET A 1 7.14 -3.39 -20.95
C MET A 1 6.30 -3.37 -19.71
N MET A 2 5.06 -2.96 -19.84
CA MET A 2 4.16 -2.88 -18.69
C MET A 2 3.48 -4.22 -18.49
N LYS A 3 3.90 -4.97 -17.54
CA LYS A 3 3.11 -6.04 -16.95
C LYS A 3 2.85 -5.73 -15.49
N LYS A 4 1.62 -5.34 -15.27
CA LYS A 4 0.79 -5.78 -14.17
C LYS A 4 1.49 -6.20 -12.90
N THR A 5 1.69 -5.36 -12.05
CA THR A 5 1.44 -5.72 -10.67
C THR A 5 1.37 -4.45 -9.87
N LEU A 6 0.26 -3.89 -9.95
CA LEU A 6 -0.09 -2.70 -9.21
C LEU A 6 -0.64 -3.10 -7.90
N LEU A 7 0.20 -3.19 -6.91
CA LEU A 7 -0.29 -3.39 -5.55
C LEU A 7 0.84 -3.21 -4.55
N ALA A 8 1.32 -2.00 -4.45
CA ALA A 8 2.09 -1.64 -3.28
C ALA A 8 1.39 -0.48 -2.58
N SER A 9 0.89 -0.72 -1.41
CA SER A 9 0.41 0.33 -0.53
C SER A 9 1.47 0.53 0.52
N ALA A 10 2.34 1.49 0.30
CA ALA A 10 3.20 1.94 1.36
C ALA A 10 2.35 2.57 2.47
N ILE A 11 2.28 1.92 3.61
CA ILE A 11 2.00 2.57 4.87
C ILE A 11 3.37 2.89 5.45
N ALA A 12 3.98 3.89 4.94
CA ALA A 12 5.04 4.58 5.63
C ALA A 12 4.74 6.05 5.51
N SER A 13 4.71 6.75 6.60
CA SER A 13 4.41 8.17 6.74
C SER A 13 2.95 8.45 7.05
N VAL A 14 2.47 7.93 8.19
CA VAL A 14 1.45 8.61 8.97
C VAL A 14 2.16 9.51 9.97
N LEU A 15 2.96 10.37 9.47
CA LEU A 15 3.36 11.62 10.11
C LEU A 15 2.82 12.71 9.22
N ALA A 16 1.60 13.00 9.38
CA ALA A 16 0.97 14.29 9.17
C ALA A 16 -0.55 14.15 9.26
N LEU A 17 -1.08 14.90 10.18
CA LEU A 17 -2.39 15.50 10.12
C LEU A 17 -3.51 14.65 10.73
N SER A 18 -4.24 15.01 11.67
CA SER A 18 -4.62 16.22 12.40
C SER A 18 -5.98 16.03 13.01
N ALA A 19 -6.34 16.67 13.84
CA ALA A 19 -6.86 17.71 14.71
C ALA A 19 -8.38 17.85 14.78
N CYS A 20 -8.90 18.30 15.63
CA CYS A 20 -9.68 18.94 16.69
C CYS A 20 -11.11 19.31 16.39
N THR A 21 -11.88 19.45 17.40
CA THR A 21 -12.95 20.44 17.50
C THR A 21 -13.29 20.84 18.92
N ASP A 22 -13.70 22.09 19.02
CA ASP A 22 -14.22 22.74 20.19
C ASP A 22 -15.72 22.56 20.38
N ASN A 23 -16.10 22.55 21.65
CA ASN A 23 -17.32 23.21 22.08
C ASN A 23 -17.16 23.71 23.51
N LYS A 24 -17.14 25.05 23.68
CA LYS A 24 -17.28 25.69 24.98
C LYS A 24 -18.75 25.83 25.37
N PRO A 25 -19.07 25.68 26.65
CA PRO A 25 -19.44 26.89 27.39
C PRO A 25 -18.94 26.96 28.85
N ALA A 26 -18.73 28.22 29.28
CA ALA A 26 -18.82 28.79 30.62
C ALA A 26 -18.08 28.17 31.80
N ALA A 27 -17.29 29.01 32.40
CA ALA A 27 -16.52 28.82 33.63
C ALA A 27 -17.36 28.50 34.86
N GLU A 28 -16.98 27.47 35.60
CA GLU A 28 -17.25 27.30 37.02
C GLU A 28 -16.02 26.79 37.74
N GLN A 29 -15.85 27.28 38.98
CA GLN A 29 -14.68 27.17 39.81
C GLN A 29 -14.40 25.71 40.23
N GLN A 30 -13.14 25.29 40.11
CA GLN A 30 -12.68 23.98 40.55
C GLN A 30 -12.31 23.97 42.02
N THR A 31 -12.94 23.05 42.78
CA THR A 31 -12.41 22.49 44.02
C THR A 31 -11.60 21.24 43.72
N PRO A 32 -10.53 20.93 44.43
CA PRO A 32 -9.66 19.81 44.09
C PRO A 32 -10.32 18.46 44.46
N ALA A 33 -10.36 17.52 43.50
CA ALA A 33 -10.79 16.16 43.70
C ALA A 33 -9.66 15.25 44.20
N PRO A 34 -9.96 14.20 44.97
CA PRO A 34 -8.97 13.40 45.68
C PRO A 34 -8.27 12.40 44.74
N ALA A 35 -7.00 12.17 45.02
CA ALA A 35 -6.13 11.21 44.37
C ALA A 35 -6.55 9.74 44.68
N VAL A 36 -7.37 9.16 43.78
CA VAL A 36 -7.60 7.69 43.75
C VAL A 36 -7.77 7.24 42.33
N ALA A 37 -6.67 7.09 41.59
CA ALA A 37 -6.66 6.38 40.30
C ALA A 37 -5.27 5.82 39.90
N ALA A 38 -4.32 5.73 40.84
CA ALA A 38 -2.94 5.39 40.51
C ALA A 38 -2.54 3.90 40.77
N LYS A 39 -3.48 3.00 41.05
CA LYS A 39 -3.13 1.60 41.41
C LYS A 39 -3.59 0.50 40.47
N GLN A 40 -4.42 0.78 39.47
CA GLN A 40 -4.80 -0.25 38.48
C GLN A 40 -4.09 -0.13 37.11
N GLY A 41 -3.40 0.98 36.85
CA GLY A 41 -2.64 1.18 35.62
C GLY A 41 -1.20 0.67 35.65
N ALA A 42 -0.59 0.61 36.85
CA ALA A 42 0.83 0.30 36.98
C ALA A 42 1.19 -1.18 36.72
N ASP A 43 0.31 -2.12 37.08
CA ASP A 43 0.59 -3.56 36.88
C ASP A 43 0.38 -4.01 35.43
N ALA A 44 -0.55 -3.39 34.70
CA ALA A 44 -0.78 -3.70 33.29
C ALA A 44 0.28 -3.05 32.36
N THR A 45 0.84 -1.90 32.76
CA THR A 45 1.90 -1.22 31.99
C THR A 45 3.26 -1.92 32.11
N MET A 46 3.55 -2.58 33.23
CA MET A 46 4.82 -3.34 33.44
C MET A 46 4.88 -4.65 32.62
N ALA A 47 3.76 -5.14 32.11
CA ALA A 47 3.68 -6.34 31.29
C ALA A 47 3.56 -6.06 29.78
N ASN A 48 3.47 -4.78 29.35
CA ASN A 48 3.28 -4.43 27.93
C ASN A 48 4.62 -4.35 27.20
N PRO A 49 4.95 -5.31 26.30
CA PRO A 49 6.24 -5.36 25.62
C PRO A 49 6.48 -4.19 24.65
N LEU A 50 5.45 -3.46 24.24
CA LEU A 50 5.59 -2.30 23.36
C LEU A 50 6.15 -1.06 24.07
N LEU A 51 6.08 -1.00 25.41
CA LEU A 51 6.58 0.11 26.20
C LEU A 51 8.10 0.14 26.35
N THR A 52 8.77 -0.98 26.09
CA THR A 52 10.22 -1.10 26.20
C THR A 52 10.84 -1.48 24.86
N VAL A 53 12.11 -1.15 24.68
CA VAL A 53 12.88 -1.62 23.51
C VAL A 53 12.95 -3.14 23.54
N SER A 54 12.65 -3.78 22.42
CA SER A 54 12.73 -5.23 22.30
C SER A 54 14.17 -5.72 22.51
N PRO A 55 14.39 -6.77 23.32
CA PRO A 55 15.70 -7.37 23.50
C PRO A 55 16.12 -8.28 22.34
N LEU A 56 15.23 -8.52 21.39
CA LEU A 56 15.51 -9.36 20.22
C LEU A 56 16.45 -8.63 19.26
N GLN A 57 17.11 -9.40 18.40
CA GLN A 57 18.04 -8.86 17.42
C GLN A 57 17.38 -7.75 16.58
N TYR A 58 18.08 -6.61 16.47
CA TYR A 58 17.63 -5.40 15.76
C TYR A 58 16.28 -4.87 16.24
N GLN A 59 15.95 -5.11 17.49
CA GLN A 59 14.67 -4.70 18.10
C GLN A 59 13.45 -5.33 17.41
N ALA A 60 13.61 -6.52 16.78
CA ALA A 60 12.48 -7.25 16.18
C ALA A 60 11.33 -7.35 17.19
N PRO A 61 10.07 -7.14 16.77
CA PRO A 61 8.94 -7.15 17.69
C PRO A 61 8.75 -8.51 18.38
N GLN A 62 8.43 -8.50 19.68
CA GLN A 62 8.13 -9.69 20.48
C GLN A 62 6.69 -10.16 20.20
N PHE A 63 6.41 -10.64 18.97
CA PHE A 63 5.07 -11.00 18.54
C PHE A 63 4.39 -12.07 19.40
N ASP A 64 5.16 -12.94 20.04
CA ASP A 64 4.68 -13.95 20.98
C ASP A 64 4.13 -13.37 22.30
N LEU A 65 4.56 -12.16 22.65
CA LEU A 65 4.14 -11.45 23.87
C LEU A 65 3.15 -10.33 23.61
N ILE A 66 3.12 -9.77 22.38
CA ILE A 66 2.25 -8.66 22.01
C ILE A 66 0.80 -9.15 21.85
N LYS A 67 -0.12 -8.47 22.54
CA LYS A 67 -1.56 -8.73 22.49
C LYS A 67 -2.32 -7.48 22.05
N VAL A 68 -3.58 -7.64 21.64
CA VAL A 68 -4.41 -6.52 21.15
C VAL A 68 -4.57 -5.43 22.22
N GLU A 69 -4.75 -5.82 23.48
CA GLU A 69 -4.88 -4.88 24.60
C GLU A 69 -3.63 -4.03 24.86
N HIS A 70 -2.47 -4.39 24.32
CA HIS A 70 -1.22 -3.64 24.49
C HIS A 70 -1.12 -2.40 23.59
N TYR A 71 -1.79 -2.39 22.43
CA TYR A 71 -1.61 -1.34 21.41
C TYR A 71 -2.09 0.03 21.90
N LEU A 72 -3.33 0.12 22.40
CA LEU A 72 -3.92 1.40 22.80
C LEU A 72 -3.11 2.09 23.90
N PRO A 73 -2.80 1.42 25.03
CA PRO A 73 -2.00 2.03 26.08
C PRO A 73 -0.59 2.42 25.65
N ALA A 74 0.06 1.63 24.79
CA ALA A 74 1.41 1.94 24.30
C ALA A 74 1.43 3.19 23.40
N MET A 75 0.47 3.32 22.50
CA MET A 75 0.35 4.50 21.63
C MET A 75 -0.02 5.76 22.43
N GLU A 76 -0.92 5.64 23.42
CA GLU A 76 -1.26 6.77 24.30
C GLU A 76 -0.07 7.21 25.15
N ALA A 77 0.68 6.28 25.72
CA ALA A 77 1.92 6.58 26.44
C ALA A 77 2.96 7.22 25.52
N GLY A 78 3.12 6.72 24.30
CA GLY A 78 4.01 7.28 23.30
C GLY A 78 3.65 8.72 22.91
N ILE A 79 2.37 9.05 22.77
CA ILE A 79 1.90 10.43 22.54
C ILE A 79 2.30 11.34 23.72
N ILE A 80 2.11 10.88 24.95
CA ILE A 80 2.43 11.68 26.15
C ILE A 80 3.94 11.91 26.25
N GLU A 81 4.74 10.87 26.07
CA GLU A 81 6.21 10.95 26.10
C GLU A 81 6.73 11.89 25.01
N ASN A 82 6.31 11.66 23.77
CA ASN A 82 6.76 12.50 22.65
C ASN A 82 6.31 13.97 22.81
N ALA A 83 5.12 14.23 23.33
CA ALA A 83 4.69 15.60 23.61
C ALA A 83 5.62 16.31 24.63
N ALA A 84 6.08 15.62 25.66
CA ALA A 84 7.02 16.17 26.63
C ALA A 84 8.41 16.41 26.04
N GLU A 85 8.90 15.52 25.17
CA GLU A 85 10.15 15.71 24.42
C GLU A 85 10.07 16.93 23.49
N ILE A 86 8.99 17.07 22.74
CA ILE A 86 8.72 18.22 21.86
C ILE A 86 8.67 19.54 22.65
N GLU A 87 7.99 19.56 23.80
CA GLU A 87 7.96 20.73 24.68
C GLU A 87 9.36 21.09 25.20
N THR A 88 10.18 20.10 25.52
CA THR A 88 11.57 20.32 25.94
C THR A 88 12.39 20.97 24.82
N ILE A 89 12.26 20.50 23.58
CA ILE A 89 12.95 21.09 22.41
C ILE A 89 12.44 22.49 22.15
N ALA A 90 11.11 22.68 22.13
CA ALA A 90 10.48 23.95 21.78
C ALA A 90 10.77 25.05 22.80
N ASN A 91 10.87 24.73 24.08
CA ASN A 91 11.13 25.68 25.18
C ASN A 91 12.61 25.78 25.57
N ASN A 92 13.52 25.13 24.84
CA ASN A 92 14.95 25.29 25.12
C ASN A 92 15.36 26.75 24.92
N THR A 93 15.93 27.34 25.98
CA THR A 93 16.34 28.76 26.02
C THR A 93 17.67 29.04 25.33
N GLU A 94 18.45 28.02 25.04
CA GLU A 94 19.68 28.15 24.27
C GLU A 94 19.39 28.48 22.81
N ALA A 95 20.33 29.12 22.14
CA ALA A 95 20.25 29.34 20.69
C ALA A 95 19.99 28.00 19.95
N ALA A 96 19.15 28.06 18.94
CA ALA A 96 18.86 26.87 18.14
C ALA A 96 20.12 26.41 17.38
N THR A 97 20.49 25.17 17.57
CA THR A 97 21.58 24.50 16.84
C THR A 97 21.05 23.26 16.11
N PHE A 98 21.80 22.78 15.15
CA PHE A 98 21.48 21.52 14.47
C PHE A 98 21.23 20.40 15.48
N ASP A 99 22.11 20.25 16.47
CA ASP A 99 22.02 19.18 17.46
C ASP A 99 20.86 19.34 18.44
N ASN A 100 20.67 20.54 19.03
CA ASN A 100 19.64 20.73 20.05
C ASN A 100 18.24 20.96 19.49
N THR A 101 18.07 20.90 18.18
CA THR A 101 16.77 21.06 17.51
C THR A 101 16.53 19.98 16.48
N ILE A 102 17.31 19.90 15.40
CA ILE A 102 17.05 18.95 14.30
C ILE A 102 17.36 17.51 14.74
N VAL A 103 18.55 17.27 15.30
CA VAL A 103 18.93 15.95 15.82
C VAL A 103 18.06 15.55 17.03
N ALA A 104 17.70 16.53 17.87
CA ALA A 104 16.79 16.28 18.99
C ALA A 104 15.39 15.83 18.49
N LEU A 105 14.87 16.41 17.40
CA LEU A 105 13.64 15.96 16.74
C LEU A 105 13.76 14.54 16.20
N GLU A 106 14.88 14.19 15.54
CA GLU A 106 15.12 12.84 15.03
C GLU A 106 15.17 11.77 16.13
N LYS A 107 15.55 12.16 17.36
CA LYS A 107 15.59 11.28 18.53
C LYS A 107 14.27 11.18 19.29
N SER A 108 13.36 12.11 19.06
CA SER A 108 12.09 12.17 19.77
C SER A 108 11.07 11.19 19.21
N GLY A 109 10.13 10.70 20.04
CA GLY A 109 9.03 9.85 19.63
C GLY A 109 9.34 8.35 19.51
N ALA A 110 10.47 7.88 19.99
CA ALA A 110 10.91 6.49 19.80
C ALA A 110 9.89 5.46 20.33
N LEU A 111 9.21 5.73 21.45
CA LEU A 111 8.14 4.85 21.95
C LEU A 111 6.93 4.86 21.03
N LEU A 112 6.51 6.04 20.56
CA LEU A 112 5.37 6.18 19.68
C LEU A 112 5.62 5.49 18.34
N ASP A 113 6.80 5.68 17.75
CA ASP A 113 7.19 5.05 16.49
C ASP A 113 7.20 3.52 16.61
N ARG A 114 7.77 2.97 17.68
CA ARG A 114 7.77 1.53 17.94
C ARG A 114 6.35 0.97 18.05
N ALA A 115 5.48 1.63 18.81
CA ALA A 115 4.10 1.17 19.00
C ALA A 115 3.27 1.28 17.73
N THR A 116 3.41 2.39 16.98
CA THR A 116 2.65 2.64 15.75
C THR A 116 3.12 1.80 14.59
N SER A 117 4.43 1.60 14.41
CA SER A 117 4.95 0.76 13.30
C SER A 117 4.46 -0.68 13.42
N VAL A 118 4.45 -1.26 14.63
CA VAL A 118 3.86 -2.59 14.85
C VAL A 118 2.35 -2.56 14.64
N PHE A 119 1.63 -1.63 15.28
CA PHE A 119 0.17 -1.58 15.21
C PHE A 119 -0.36 -1.44 13.79
N PHE A 120 0.17 -0.49 12.99
CA PHE A 120 -0.32 -0.27 11.63
C PHE A 120 0.04 -1.40 10.66
N ASN A 121 1.11 -2.14 10.91
CA ASN A 121 1.33 -3.39 10.18
C ASN A 121 0.25 -4.42 10.52
N MET A 122 -0.13 -4.55 11.79
CA MET A 122 -1.17 -5.51 12.21
C MET A 122 -2.56 -5.14 11.68
N THR A 123 -2.88 -3.84 11.52
CA THR A 123 -4.14 -3.42 10.89
C THR A 123 -4.28 -3.88 9.43
N GLY A 124 -3.17 -4.10 8.74
CA GLY A 124 -3.15 -4.59 7.36
C GLY A 124 -3.04 -6.10 7.23
N THR A 125 -2.55 -6.80 8.26
CA THR A 125 -2.15 -8.21 8.14
C THR A 125 -2.98 -9.19 8.95
N ILE A 126 -3.46 -8.80 10.14
CA ILE A 126 -4.27 -9.64 11.05
C ILE A 126 -5.43 -8.85 11.64
N SER A 127 -6.06 -7.99 10.84
CA SER A 127 -7.14 -7.12 11.28
C SER A 127 -8.32 -7.91 11.85
N ASN A 128 -8.90 -7.37 12.92
CA ASN A 128 -10.10 -7.88 13.56
C ASN A 128 -10.92 -6.70 14.14
N PRO A 129 -12.15 -6.89 14.62
CA PRO A 129 -12.97 -5.80 15.13
C PRO A 129 -12.33 -4.96 16.24
N GLU A 130 -11.51 -5.58 17.10
CA GLU A 130 -10.82 -4.89 18.21
C GLU A 130 -9.70 -3.99 17.68
N ILE A 131 -8.87 -4.50 16.76
CA ILE A 131 -7.82 -3.73 16.08
C ILE A 131 -8.45 -2.54 15.33
N LEU A 132 -9.54 -2.76 14.59
CA LEU A 132 -10.24 -1.70 13.87
C LEU A 132 -10.81 -0.63 14.81
N LYS A 133 -11.33 -1.03 15.97
CA LYS A 133 -11.80 -0.10 17.01
C LYS A 133 -10.66 0.73 17.59
N ILE A 134 -9.50 0.12 17.86
CA ILE A 134 -8.31 0.84 18.32
C ILE A 134 -7.86 1.83 17.23
N GLN A 135 -7.82 1.40 15.97
CA GLN A 135 -7.45 2.26 14.85
C GLN A 135 -8.38 3.49 14.74
N ALA A 136 -9.69 3.29 14.82
CA ALA A 136 -10.66 4.39 14.80
C ALA A 136 -10.50 5.36 15.97
N THR A 137 -10.09 4.86 17.15
CA THR A 137 -9.82 5.67 18.32
C THR A 137 -8.52 6.46 18.20
N MET A 138 -7.48 5.83 17.67
CA MET A 138 -6.13 6.41 17.64
C MET A 138 -5.88 7.33 16.45
N ALA A 139 -6.52 7.09 15.30
CA ALA A 139 -6.30 7.89 14.11
C ALA A 139 -6.49 9.41 14.35
N PRO A 140 -7.59 9.90 14.95
CA PRO A 140 -7.72 11.33 15.26
C PRO A 140 -6.76 11.80 16.36
N LYS A 141 -6.38 10.97 17.33
CA LYS A 141 -5.42 11.34 18.40
C LYS A 141 -4.01 11.52 17.85
N LEU A 142 -3.55 10.58 17.02
CA LEU A 142 -2.25 10.66 16.36
C LEU A 142 -2.17 11.89 15.45
N ALA A 143 -3.23 12.16 14.80
CA ALA A 143 -3.41 13.29 13.95
C ALA A 143 -3.31 14.60 14.74
N ALA A 144 -4.06 14.77 15.82
CA ALA A 144 -3.97 15.93 16.70
C ALA A 144 -2.55 16.10 17.27
N HIS A 145 -1.90 15.00 17.62
CA HIS A 145 -0.52 15.01 18.10
C HIS A 145 0.45 15.54 17.01
N GLY A 146 0.33 15.04 15.77
CA GLY A 146 1.11 15.53 14.64
C GLY A 146 0.95 17.05 14.41
N ASP A 147 -0.29 17.57 14.54
CA ASP A 147 -0.54 19.00 14.43
C ASP A 147 0.06 19.80 15.60
N ASN A 148 0.02 19.25 16.81
CA ASN A 148 0.63 19.91 17.96
C ASN A 148 2.14 20.07 17.80
N ILE A 149 2.78 19.16 17.05
CA ILE A 149 4.20 19.28 16.68
C ILE A 149 4.37 20.28 15.53
N SER A 150 3.72 20.02 14.40
CA SER A 150 3.98 20.73 13.14
C SER A 150 3.51 22.18 13.16
N LEU A 151 2.48 22.51 13.94
CA LEU A 151 1.94 23.86 14.07
C LEU A 151 2.46 24.62 15.31
N ASN A 152 3.41 24.01 16.06
CA ASN A 152 4.00 24.65 17.25
C ASN A 152 4.89 25.82 16.82
N PRO A 153 4.55 27.07 17.19
CA PRO A 153 5.27 28.25 16.72
C PRO A 153 6.68 28.37 17.31
N LYS A 154 6.90 27.89 18.54
CA LYS A 154 8.23 27.94 19.18
C LYS A 154 9.17 26.94 18.52
N LEU A 155 8.69 25.71 18.30
CA LEU A 155 9.46 24.67 17.63
C LEU A 155 9.80 25.09 16.19
N PHE A 156 8.80 25.59 15.44
CA PHE A 156 9.04 26.07 14.08
C PHE A 156 10.03 27.24 14.03
N ALA A 157 9.99 28.17 14.99
CA ALA A 157 10.95 29.25 15.05
C ALA A 157 12.40 28.72 15.18
N ARG A 158 12.63 27.68 15.97
CA ARG A 158 13.94 27.02 16.10
C ARG A 158 14.37 26.34 14.80
N VAL A 159 13.48 25.56 14.19
CA VAL A 159 13.75 24.91 12.90
C VAL A 159 14.06 25.94 11.82
N LYS A 160 13.28 27.02 11.76
CA LYS A 160 13.48 28.12 10.79
C LYS A 160 14.81 28.81 10.97
N ALA A 161 15.23 29.08 12.20
CA ALA A 161 16.51 29.72 12.48
C ALA A 161 17.70 28.92 11.91
N ILE A 162 17.65 27.60 12.03
CA ILE A 162 18.67 26.70 11.47
C ILE A 162 18.57 26.67 9.94
N TYR A 163 17.36 26.57 9.40
CA TYR A 163 17.15 26.58 7.94
C TYR A 163 17.67 27.85 7.28
N ASP A 164 17.41 29.01 7.88
CA ASP A 164 17.86 30.32 7.36
C ASP A 164 19.39 30.43 7.29
N THR A 165 20.10 29.83 8.25
CA THR A 165 21.57 29.88 8.35
C THR A 165 22.26 28.61 7.85
N ARG A 166 21.52 27.61 7.31
CA ARG A 166 22.01 26.27 6.97
C ARG A 166 23.26 26.22 6.09
N LYS A 167 23.43 27.21 5.21
CA LYS A 167 24.61 27.29 4.33
C LYS A 167 25.89 27.72 5.07
N GLU A 168 25.75 28.30 6.26
CA GLU A 168 26.85 28.77 7.10
C GLU A 168 27.29 27.71 8.12
N LEU A 169 26.43 26.68 8.38
CA LEU A 169 26.63 25.71 9.45
C LEU A 169 27.65 24.61 9.12
N LYS A 170 28.22 24.60 7.91
CA LYS A 170 29.20 23.59 7.45
C LYS A 170 28.73 22.14 7.66
N LEU A 171 27.44 21.90 7.50
CA LEU A 171 26.84 20.57 7.54
C LEU A 171 27.28 19.74 6.32
N ASP A 172 27.37 18.42 6.48
CA ASP A 172 27.50 17.54 5.33
C ASP A 172 26.19 17.53 4.50
N SER A 173 26.23 16.83 3.36
CA SER A 173 25.07 16.80 2.43
C SER A 173 23.84 16.16 3.03
N GLU A 174 24.00 15.13 3.87
CA GLU A 174 22.89 14.44 4.50
C GLU A 174 22.24 15.30 5.60
N ALA A 175 23.04 15.89 6.48
CA ALA A 175 22.56 16.81 7.51
C ALA A 175 21.91 18.06 6.91
N LEU A 176 22.47 18.62 5.82
CA LEU A 176 21.87 19.72 5.09
C LEU A 176 20.49 19.32 4.52
N ARG A 177 20.40 18.15 3.90
CA ARG A 177 19.13 17.64 3.38
C ARG A 177 18.12 17.42 4.50
N LEU A 178 18.54 16.92 5.65
CA LEU A 178 17.66 16.77 6.81
C LEU A 178 17.05 18.10 7.26
N VAL A 179 17.87 19.17 7.34
CA VAL A 179 17.37 20.52 7.67
C VAL A 179 16.32 20.99 6.67
N GLU A 180 16.57 20.78 5.37
CA GLU A 180 15.65 21.17 4.30
C GLU A 180 14.33 20.40 4.38
N VAL A 181 14.39 19.08 4.49
CA VAL A 181 13.21 18.23 4.61
C VAL A 181 12.40 18.56 5.87
N THR A 182 13.09 18.78 6.99
CA THR A 182 12.42 19.15 8.25
C THR A 182 11.69 20.47 8.13
N TYR A 183 12.36 21.51 7.61
CA TYR A 183 11.72 22.82 7.39
C TYR A 183 10.53 22.71 6.43
N GLU A 184 10.70 22.02 5.31
CA GLU A 184 9.63 21.79 4.32
C GLU A 184 8.42 21.09 4.93
N ARG A 185 8.63 20.07 5.78
CA ARG A 185 7.54 19.37 6.50
C ARG A 185 6.71 20.34 7.33
N PHE A 186 7.36 21.20 8.12
CA PHE A 186 6.66 22.21 8.93
C PHE A 186 5.87 23.19 8.06
N VAL A 187 6.48 23.74 7.02
CA VAL A 187 5.83 24.70 6.12
C VAL A 187 4.63 24.07 5.43
N ARG A 188 4.78 22.86 4.91
CA ARG A 188 3.71 22.12 4.23
C ARG A 188 2.59 21.68 5.18
N ALA A 189 2.89 21.47 6.45
CA ALA A 189 1.87 21.21 7.47
C ALA A 189 1.10 22.49 7.89
N GLY A 190 1.60 23.69 7.53
CA GLY A 190 0.94 24.96 7.81
C GLY A 190 1.59 25.78 8.94
N ALA A 191 2.87 25.56 9.24
CA ALA A 191 3.57 26.32 10.29
C ALA A 191 3.56 27.85 10.06
N LEU A 192 3.51 28.28 8.79
CA LEU A 192 3.43 29.68 8.39
C LEU A 192 2.03 30.31 8.46
N LEU A 193 1.00 29.52 8.69
CA LEU A 193 -0.38 29.98 8.81
C LEU A 193 -0.57 30.83 10.07
N ASN A 194 -1.49 31.79 10.02
CA ASN A 194 -1.94 32.51 11.22
C ASN A 194 -2.84 31.61 12.11
N ASP A 195 -3.19 32.07 13.31
CA ASP A 195 -3.89 31.24 14.30
C ASP A 195 -5.30 30.82 13.84
N GLU A 196 -6.03 31.68 13.12
CA GLU A 196 -7.34 31.35 12.53
C GLU A 196 -7.21 30.26 11.47
N GLN A 197 -6.22 30.41 10.58
CA GLN A 197 -5.91 29.41 9.56
C GLN A 197 -5.43 28.10 10.18
N LYS A 198 -4.63 28.16 11.26
CA LYS A 198 -4.22 26.96 12.01
C LYS A 198 -5.40 26.25 12.65
N THR A 199 -6.38 26.99 13.15
CA THR A 199 -7.64 26.40 13.65
C THR A 199 -8.39 25.70 12.54
N THR A 200 -8.50 26.33 11.38
CA THR A 200 -9.18 25.76 10.20
C THR A 200 -8.49 24.49 9.70
N ILE A 201 -7.17 24.51 9.55
CA ILE A 201 -6.45 23.33 9.04
C ILE A 201 -6.52 22.15 10.03
N ARG A 202 -6.53 22.42 11.33
CA ARG A 202 -6.77 21.41 12.37
C ARG A 202 -8.13 20.73 12.19
N ALA A 203 -9.19 21.51 11.98
CA ALA A 203 -10.53 20.97 11.76
C ALA A 203 -10.62 20.11 10.50
N LEU A 204 -10.07 20.60 9.37
CA LEU A 204 -10.02 19.86 8.10
C LEU A 204 -9.23 18.56 8.23
N ASN A 205 -8.21 18.61 8.99
CA ASN A 205 -7.35 17.48 9.20
C ASN A 205 -8.03 16.41 10.08
N GLU A 206 -8.75 16.77 11.13
CA GLU A 206 -9.55 15.83 11.93
C GLU A 206 -10.62 15.15 11.07
N GLU A 207 -11.37 15.94 10.31
CA GLU A 207 -12.41 15.42 9.43
C GLU A 207 -11.80 14.46 8.40
N HIS A 208 -10.68 14.84 7.77
CA HIS A 208 -9.96 14.00 6.83
C HIS A 208 -9.55 12.65 7.45
N SER A 209 -8.96 12.67 8.65
CA SER A 209 -8.51 11.45 9.34
C SER A 209 -9.68 10.49 9.62
N LYS A 210 -10.81 11.02 10.10
CA LYS A 210 -12.03 10.23 10.36
C LYS A 210 -12.58 9.60 9.09
N LEU A 211 -12.73 10.39 8.02
CA LEU A 211 -13.30 9.94 6.77
C LEU A 211 -12.39 8.94 6.03
N ALA A 212 -11.08 9.17 6.02
CA ALA A 212 -10.12 8.26 5.42
C ALA A 212 -10.07 6.91 6.16
N ASN A 213 -10.13 6.93 7.50
CA ASN A 213 -10.24 5.71 8.29
C ASN A 213 -11.55 4.96 8.00
N GLN A 214 -12.69 5.68 7.94
CA GLN A 214 -13.99 5.09 7.60
C GLN A 214 -13.98 4.47 6.19
N PHE A 215 -13.39 5.15 5.21
CA PHE A 215 -13.23 4.63 3.85
C PHE A 215 -12.47 3.28 3.85
N GLY A 216 -11.35 3.20 4.56
CA GLY A 216 -10.56 1.97 4.67
C GLY A 216 -11.33 0.85 5.38
N GLN A 217 -12.02 1.14 6.47
CA GLN A 217 -12.84 0.16 7.19
C GLN A 217 -14.02 -0.34 6.35
N ASN A 218 -14.67 0.54 5.59
CA ASN A 218 -15.70 0.15 4.65
C ASN A 218 -15.17 -0.83 3.60
N LEU A 219 -13.96 -0.60 3.05
CA LEU A 219 -13.36 -1.52 2.09
C LEU A 219 -13.09 -2.91 2.67
N LEU A 220 -12.61 -2.99 3.92
CA LEU A 220 -12.41 -4.27 4.59
C LEU A 220 -13.75 -5.02 4.80
N LYS A 221 -14.79 -4.30 5.21
CA LYS A 221 -16.14 -4.87 5.36
C LYS A 221 -16.71 -5.33 4.01
N ILE A 222 -16.62 -4.48 2.98
CA ILE A 222 -17.11 -4.79 1.63
C ILE A 222 -16.48 -6.07 1.11
N THR A 223 -15.17 -6.24 1.20
CA THR A 223 -14.46 -7.43 0.69
C THR A 223 -15.03 -8.73 1.27
N LYS A 224 -15.51 -8.68 2.52
CA LYS A 224 -16.17 -9.83 3.15
C LYS A 224 -17.62 -10.00 2.68
N ASP A 225 -18.36 -8.90 2.54
CA ASP A 225 -19.80 -8.92 2.35
C ASP A 225 -20.24 -9.18 0.90
N ILE A 226 -19.39 -8.82 -0.10
CA ILE A 226 -19.71 -8.97 -1.54
C ILE A 226 -19.35 -10.34 -2.12
N ALA A 227 -18.83 -11.27 -1.33
CA ALA A 227 -18.55 -12.64 -1.80
C ALA A 227 -19.81 -13.31 -2.39
N ILE A 228 -19.64 -14.04 -3.49
CA ILE A 228 -20.76 -14.66 -4.19
C ILE A 228 -20.87 -16.12 -3.78
N PHE A 229 -22.05 -16.51 -3.27
CA PHE A 229 -22.38 -17.90 -3.01
C PHE A 229 -23.08 -18.53 -4.21
N VAL A 230 -22.61 -19.73 -4.57
CA VAL A 230 -23.10 -20.53 -5.69
C VAL A 230 -23.66 -21.83 -5.14
N ASP A 231 -24.89 -22.18 -5.50
CA ASP A 231 -25.58 -23.38 -5.01
C ASP A 231 -25.27 -24.63 -5.85
N ASP A 232 -25.03 -24.46 -7.15
CA ASP A 232 -24.81 -25.57 -8.09
C ASP A 232 -23.36 -25.61 -8.59
N LYS A 233 -22.67 -26.73 -8.33
CA LYS A 233 -21.30 -26.99 -8.83
C LYS A 233 -21.17 -26.78 -10.33
N ALA A 234 -22.22 -27.09 -11.11
CA ALA A 234 -22.18 -26.94 -12.56
C ALA A 234 -21.97 -25.52 -13.03
N GLN A 235 -22.34 -24.50 -12.23
CA GLN A 235 -22.08 -23.10 -12.53
C GLN A 235 -20.59 -22.72 -12.44
N LEU A 236 -19.79 -23.54 -11.75
CA LEU A 236 -18.35 -23.35 -11.59
C LEU A 236 -17.53 -24.04 -12.69
N ALA A 237 -18.17 -24.51 -13.78
CA ALA A 237 -17.48 -25.07 -14.92
C ALA A 237 -16.36 -24.14 -15.40
N GLY A 238 -15.18 -24.71 -15.70
CA GLY A 238 -13.95 -24.00 -16.03
C GLY A 238 -12.98 -23.83 -14.86
N MET A 239 -13.44 -23.89 -13.61
CA MET A 239 -12.57 -23.93 -12.44
C MET A 239 -12.01 -25.35 -12.25
N SER A 240 -10.80 -25.47 -11.74
CA SER A 240 -10.19 -26.73 -11.37
C SER A 240 -10.90 -27.39 -10.18
N GLU A 241 -10.82 -28.72 -10.04
CA GLU A 241 -11.38 -29.43 -8.88
C GLU A 241 -10.80 -28.93 -7.55
N ALA A 242 -9.54 -28.49 -7.52
CA ALA A 242 -8.91 -27.91 -6.34
C ALA A 242 -9.52 -26.56 -5.97
N GLU A 243 -9.77 -25.69 -6.93
CA GLU A 243 -10.42 -24.39 -6.72
C GLU A 243 -11.88 -24.57 -6.27
N ILE A 244 -12.61 -25.54 -6.85
CA ILE A 244 -13.98 -25.88 -6.45
C ILE A 244 -14.00 -26.42 -5.00
N ALA A 245 -13.04 -27.27 -4.64
CA ALA A 245 -12.92 -27.78 -3.28
C ALA A 245 -12.62 -26.63 -2.27
N ALA A 246 -11.72 -25.74 -2.62
CA ALA A 246 -11.42 -24.55 -1.81
C ALA A 246 -12.66 -23.65 -1.66
N ALA A 247 -13.44 -23.45 -2.73
CA ALA A 247 -14.68 -22.69 -2.72
C ALA A 247 -15.75 -23.34 -1.80
N ALA A 248 -15.83 -24.67 -1.77
CA ALA A 248 -16.73 -25.39 -0.86
C ALA A 248 -16.32 -25.23 0.61
N GLU A 249 -15.03 -25.39 0.93
CA GLU A 249 -14.52 -25.19 2.29
C GLU A 249 -14.67 -23.73 2.76
N GLY A 250 -14.43 -22.76 1.88
CA GLY A 250 -14.66 -21.35 2.16
C GLY A 250 -16.12 -21.02 2.46
N ALA A 251 -17.07 -21.60 1.70
CA ALA A 251 -18.50 -21.45 1.96
C ALA A 251 -18.90 -22.05 3.31
N LYS A 252 -18.40 -23.25 3.61
CA LYS A 252 -18.63 -23.94 4.88
C LYS A 252 -18.08 -23.16 6.08
N ALA A 253 -16.88 -22.58 5.96
CA ALA A 253 -16.29 -21.72 6.99
C ALA A 253 -17.15 -20.49 7.30
N ARG A 254 -17.96 -20.04 6.33
CA ARG A 254 -18.94 -18.95 6.48
C ARG A 254 -20.36 -19.43 6.82
N GLY A 255 -20.53 -20.68 7.25
CA GLY A 255 -21.82 -21.25 7.66
C GLY A 255 -22.76 -21.56 6.50
N GLN A 256 -22.27 -21.66 5.26
CA GLN A 256 -23.03 -21.99 4.05
C GLN A 256 -22.62 -23.40 3.54
N ASP A 257 -22.78 -24.41 4.41
CA ASP A 257 -22.45 -25.79 4.07
C ASP A 257 -23.28 -26.28 2.85
N GLY A 258 -22.63 -26.98 1.95
CA GLY A 258 -23.22 -27.46 0.69
C GLY A 258 -23.24 -26.43 -0.46
N LYS A 259 -22.73 -25.21 -0.24
CA LYS A 259 -22.54 -24.19 -1.28
C LYS A 259 -21.06 -24.02 -1.62
N TYR A 260 -20.80 -23.15 -2.57
CA TYR A 260 -19.48 -22.73 -3.00
C TYR A 260 -19.38 -21.21 -2.87
N ILE A 261 -18.19 -20.67 -2.58
CA ILE A 261 -17.96 -19.23 -2.47
C ILE A 261 -16.95 -18.75 -3.51
N ILE A 262 -17.23 -17.62 -4.15
CA ILE A 262 -16.26 -16.87 -4.93
C ILE A 262 -15.94 -15.60 -4.13
N GLU A 263 -14.73 -15.54 -3.59
CA GLU A 263 -14.25 -14.38 -2.85
C GLU A 263 -13.73 -13.30 -3.80
N LEU A 264 -14.06 -12.04 -3.53
CA LEU A 264 -13.72 -10.89 -4.38
C LEU A 264 -12.64 -10.04 -3.71
N THR A 265 -11.46 -10.60 -3.57
CA THR A 265 -10.32 -9.99 -2.86
C THR A 265 -9.48 -9.05 -3.72
N ASN A 266 -9.53 -9.21 -5.04
CA ASN A 266 -8.78 -8.37 -5.98
C ASN A 266 -9.57 -7.11 -6.41
N THR A 267 -9.03 -6.37 -7.36
CA THR A 267 -9.64 -5.19 -7.97
C THR A 267 -10.77 -5.56 -8.94
N THR A 268 -10.80 -5.02 -10.14
CA THR A 268 -11.73 -5.42 -11.21
C THR A 268 -11.40 -6.78 -11.79
N ARG A 269 -10.15 -7.22 -11.69
CA ARG A 269 -9.66 -8.51 -12.20
C ARG A 269 -9.77 -9.60 -11.14
N GLN A 270 -10.87 -10.30 -11.14
CA GLN A 270 -11.06 -11.46 -10.28
C GLN A 270 -10.57 -12.72 -11.00
N PRO A 271 -9.78 -13.61 -10.37
CA PRO A 271 -9.28 -14.83 -11.05
C PRO A 271 -10.37 -15.69 -11.66
N ALA A 272 -11.53 -15.75 -11.03
CA ALA A 272 -12.68 -16.49 -11.53
C ALA A 272 -13.17 -15.99 -12.91
N LEU A 273 -12.96 -14.72 -13.27
CA LEU A 273 -13.37 -14.16 -14.56
C LEU A 273 -12.61 -14.78 -15.74
N ALA A 274 -11.38 -15.24 -15.52
CA ALA A 274 -10.58 -15.84 -16.59
C ALA A 274 -11.02 -17.29 -16.93
N VAL A 275 -11.64 -18.00 -15.99
CA VAL A 275 -11.89 -19.45 -16.11
C VAL A 275 -13.36 -19.85 -16.15
N LEU A 276 -14.26 -19.12 -15.48
CA LEU A 276 -15.68 -19.46 -15.42
C LEU A 276 -16.32 -19.48 -16.81
N GLU A 277 -16.89 -20.62 -17.19
CA GLU A 277 -17.63 -20.76 -18.46
C GLU A 277 -19.00 -20.09 -18.40
N ASN A 278 -19.64 -20.05 -17.24
CA ASN A 278 -20.96 -19.45 -17.04
C ASN A 278 -20.87 -17.89 -17.12
N ARG A 279 -21.36 -17.35 -18.24
CA ARG A 279 -21.30 -15.91 -18.53
C ARG A 279 -22.11 -15.05 -17.53
N GLU A 280 -23.28 -15.55 -17.11
CA GLU A 280 -24.12 -14.83 -16.14
C GLU A 280 -23.42 -14.76 -14.77
N LEU A 281 -22.71 -15.83 -14.38
CA LEU A 281 -21.93 -15.82 -13.16
C LEU A 281 -20.72 -14.89 -13.28
N ARG A 282 -20.03 -14.85 -14.42
CA ARG A 282 -18.97 -13.86 -14.67
C ARG A 282 -19.49 -12.43 -14.52
N GLN A 283 -20.66 -12.13 -15.10
CA GLN A 283 -21.28 -10.81 -14.96
C GLN A 283 -21.53 -10.46 -13.49
N LYS A 284 -22.13 -11.37 -12.71
CA LYS A 284 -22.36 -11.16 -11.26
C LYS A 284 -21.06 -10.93 -10.50
N VAL A 285 -20.02 -11.72 -10.77
CA VAL A 285 -18.69 -11.58 -10.16
C VAL A 285 -18.10 -10.22 -10.48
N TRP A 286 -18.15 -9.80 -11.74
CA TRP A 286 -17.62 -8.53 -12.19
C TRP A 286 -18.40 -7.34 -11.58
N GLU A 287 -19.73 -7.36 -11.65
CA GLU A 287 -20.59 -6.29 -11.13
C GLU A 287 -20.38 -6.12 -9.61
N ALA A 288 -20.37 -7.20 -8.84
CA ALA A 288 -20.12 -7.16 -7.41
C ALA A 288 -18.73 -6.55 -7.11
N SER A 289 -17.73 -6.87 -7.92
CA SER A 289 -16.38 -6.31 -7.80
C SER A 289 -16.31 -4.84 -8.23
N ALA A 290 -16.89 -4.49 -9.38
CA ALA A 290 -16.76 -3.17 -9.99
C ALA A 290 -17.63 -2.08 -9.32
N PHE A 291 -18.73 -2.47 -8.65
CA PHE A 291 -19.65 -1.55 -7.97
C PHE A 291 -19.54 -1.62 -6.44
N ARG A 292 -18.45 -2.17 -5.91
CA ARG A 292 -18.21 -2.17 -4.47
C ARG A 292 -18.14 -0.75 -3.92
N GLY A 293 -18.71 -0.55 -2.73
CA GLY A 293 -18.73 0.76 -2.08
C GLY A 293 -19.70 1.76 -2.70
N THR A 294 -20.74 1.31 -3.40
CA THR A 294 -21.76 2.17 -4.02
C THR A 294 -23.13 2.02 -3.37
N THR A 295 -23.30 1.16 -2.37
CA THR A 295 -24.62 0.91 -1.76
C THR A 295 -24.52 0.65 -0.26
N GLY A 296 -25.65 0.85 0.46
CA GLY A 296 -25.82 0.49 1.86
C GLY A 296 -24.95 1.30 2.83
N GLU A 297 -24.66 0.70 3.97
CA GLU A 297 -23.86 1.35 5.03
C GLU A 297 -22.38 1.56 4.65
N THR A 298 -21.91 0.86 3.62
CA THR A 298 -20.54 0.94 3.12
C THR A 298 -20.44 1.78 1.84
N ASP A 299 -21.43 2.61 1.53
CA ASP A 299 -21.37 3.55 0.41
C ASP A 299 -20.25 4.58 0.64
N ASN A 300 -19.22 4.50 -0.17
CA ASN A 300 -18.04 5.35 -0.08
C ASN A 300 -18.16 6.64 -0.92
N ARG A 301 -19.21 6.81 -1.74
CA ARG A 301 -19.35 8.00 -2.58
C ARG A 301 -19.38 9.32 -1.78
N PRO A 302 -20.11 9.43 -0.67
CA PRO A 302 -20.04 10.64 0.16
C PRO A 302 -18.64 10.89 0.73
N LEU A 303 -17.92 9.82 1.11
CA LEU A 303 -16.56 9.91 1.64
C LEU A 303 -15.58 10.39 0.56
N VAL A 304 -15.65 9.83 -0.65
CA VAL A 304 -14.82 10.26 -1.80
C VAL A 304 -15.01 11.75 -2.07
N ALA A 305 -16.27 12.16 -2.25
CA ALA A 305 -16.59 13.55 -2.57
C ALA A 305 -16.09 14.52 -1.48
N ARG A 306 -16.28 14.18 -0.20
CA ARG A 306 -15.84 15.07 0.89
C ARG A 306 -14.33 15.04 1.11
N LEU A 307 -13.67 13.89 1.00
CA LEU A 307 -12.21 13.78 1.13
C LEU A 307 -11.47 14.61 0.06
N THR A 308 -11.93 14.55 -1.18
CA THR A 308 -11.32 15.33 -2.27
C THR A 308 -11.58 16.83 -2.10
N GLN A 309 -12.75 17.22 -1.62
CA GLN A 309 -13.07 18.61 -1.28
C GLN A 309 -12.19 19.14 -0.13
N ILE A 310 -12.02 18.36 0.97
CA ILE A 310 -11.12 18.73 2.08
C ILE A 310 -9.70 18.95 1.58
N ARG A 311 -9.21 18.09 0.69
CA ARG A 311 -7.87 18.23 0.10
C ARG A 311 -7.72 19.53 -0.66
N ALA A 312 -8.71 19.89 -1.47
CA ALA A 312 -8.71 21.17 -2.19
C ALA A 312 -8.76 22.37 -1.23
N GLU A 313 -9.57 22.32 -0.17
CA GLU A 313 -9.64 23.34 0.88
C GLU A 313 -8.29 23.51 1.60
N LYS A 314 -7.64 22.38 1.95
CA LYS A 314 -6.30 22.39 2.57
C LYS A 314 -5.25 22.96 1.64
N ALA A 315 -5.22 22.57 0.36
CA ALA A 315 -4.28 23.08 -0.62
C ALA A 315 -4.38 24.61 -0.73
N LYS A 316 -5.60 25.13 -0.83
CA LYS A 316 -5.84 26.59 -0.90
C LYS A 316 -5.35 27.32 0.36
N LEU A 317 -5.62 26.74 1.53
CA LEU A 317 -5.18 27.32 2.81
C LEU A 317 -3.65 27.37 2.89
N LEU A 318 -2.96 26.37 2.31
CA LEU A 318 -1.50 26.26 2.26
C LEU A 318 -0.86 27.06 1.10
N GLY A 319 -1.66 27.78 0.29
CA GLY A 319 -1.17 28.64 -0.78
C GLY A 319 -1.00 27.95 -2.14
N PHE A 320 -1.63 26.80 -2.35
CA PHE A 320 -1.63 26.07 -3.62
C PHE A 320 -2.99 26.18 -4.31
N ASP A 321 -3.00 26.14 -5.64
CA ASP A 321 -4.24 26.23 -6.40
C ASP A 321 -5.05 24.93 -6.32
N THR A 322 -4.38 23.77 -6.33
CA THR A 322 -4.99 22.45 -6.24
C THR A 322 -4.20 21.53 -5.29
N TRP A 323 -4.83 20.43 -4.90
CA TRP A 323 -4.14 19.39 -4.12
C TRP A 323 -3.02 18.72 -4.94
N ALA A 324 -3.20 18.59 -6.26
CA ALA A 324 -2.16 18.06 -7.14
C ALA A 324 -0.92 18.96 -7.16
N ASP A 325 -1.08 20.30 -7.19
CA ASP A 325 0.05 21.23 -7.06
C ASP A 325 0.77 21.08 -5.72
N TYR A 326 0.00 20.92 -4.65
CA TYR A 326 0.57 20.66 -3.32
C TYR A 326 1.37 19.36 -3.29
N GLN A 327 0.80 18.24 -3.74
CA GLN A 327 1.46 16.94 -3.66
C GLN A 327 2.69 16.85 -4.57
N LEU A 328 2.56 17.27 -5.82
CA LEU A 328 3.62 17.13 -6.81
C LEU A 328 4.82 18.06 -6.58
N GLY A 329 4.66 19.10 -5.78
CA GLY A 329 5.79 19.97 -5.42
C GLY A 329 6.96 19.27 -4.72
N GLN A 330 6.78 18.04 -4.19
CA GLN A 330 7.84 17.19 -3.61
C GLN A 330 8.14 15.93 -4.43
N SER A 331 7.53 15.80 -5.61
CA SER A 331 7.73 14.68 -6.52
C SER A 331 8.76 15.03 -7.59
N MET A 332 9.28 14.03 -8.30
CA MET A 332 10.18 14.23 -9.44
C MET A 332 9.49 14.98 -10.57
N ALA A 333 8.19 14.72 -10.78
CA ALA A 333 7.37 15.40 -11.79
C ALA A 333 7.15 16.90 -11.47
N GLN A 334 7.20 17.32 -10.21
CA GLN A 334 7.08 18.68 -9.69
C GLN A 334 5.75 19.40 -10.00
N LYS A 335 5.09 19.12 -11.10
CA LYS A 335 3.89 19.83 -11.57
C LYS A 335 2.85 18.89 -12.16
N PRO A 336 1.54 19.14 -11.92
CA PRO A 336 0.45 18.36 -12.51
C PRO A 336 0.53 18.28 -14.04
N GLN A 337 0.96 19.36 -14.70
CA GLN A 337 1.09 19.40 -16.16
C GLN A 337 2.10 18.38 -16.69
N ALA A 338 3.22 18.13 -16.00
CA ALA A 338 4.20 17.12 -16.42
C ALA A 338 3.57 15.72 -16.45
N VAL A 339 2.83 15.37 -15.40
CA VAL A 339 2.11 14.10 -15.29
C VAL A 339 1.04 13.97 -16.37
N LEU A 340 0.19 14.97 -16.51
CA LEU A 340 -0.88 14.97 -17.52
C LEU A 340 -0.33 14.91 -18.94
N SER A 341 0.76 15.62 -19.22
CA SER A 341 1.41 15.57 -20.55
C SER A 341 1.98 14.18 -20.85
N MET A 342 2.64 13.55 -19.89
CA MET A 342 3.16 12.18 -20.02
C MET A 342 2.00 11.21 -20.33
N LEU A 343 0.98 11.16 -19.48
CA LEU A 343 -0.15 10.24 -19.63
C LEU A 343 -0.90 10.51 -20.95
N SER A 344 -1.24 11.76 -21.24
CA SER A 344 -1.99 12.12 -22.45
C SER A 344 -1.24 11.78 -23.74
N SER A 345 0.09 11.85 -23.74
CA SER A 345 0.90 11.49 -24.92
C SER A 345 0.79 10.00 -25.27
N MET A 346 0.51 9.15 -24.31
CA MET A 346 0.40 7.69 -24.48
C MET A 346 -1.01 7.23 -24.85
N VAL A 347 -2.06 8.00 -24.50
CA VAL A 347 -3.47 7.62 -24.70
C VAL A 347 -3.77 7.15 -26.11
N PRO A 348 -3.38 7.86 -27.20
CA PRO A 348 -3.73 7.42 -28.56
C PRO A 348 -3.20 6.03 -28.92
N ALA A 349 -1.96 5.72 -28.53
CA ALA A 349 -1.34 4.42 -28.82
C ALA A 349 -1.98 3.30 -27.97
N VAL A 350 -2.21 3.58 -26.69
CA VAL A 350 -2.83 2.62 -25.77
C VAL A 350 -4.25 2.28 -26.21
N VAL A 351 -5.07 3.27 -26.50
CA VAL A 351 -6.45 3.07 -26.97
C VAL A 351 -6.48 2.33 -28.31
N ALA A 352 -5.56 2.64 -29.24
CA ALA A 352 -5.46 1.92 -30.50
C ALA A 352 -5.13 0.43 -30.29
N ASN A 353 -4.18 0.12 -29.41
CA ASN A 353 -3.81 -1.25 -29.08
C ASN A 353 -4.96 -2.00 -28.37
N THR A 354 -5.63 -1.37 -27.40
CA THR A 354 -6.81 -1.91 -26.74
C THR A 354 -7.93 -2.27 -27.73
N LYS A 355 -8.16 -1.44 -28.75
CA LYS A 355 -9.15 -1.73 -29.80
C LYS A 355 -8.77 -2.93 -30.64
N LEU A 356 -7.49 -3.13 -30.94
CA LEU A 356 -7.02 -4.32 -31.65
C LEU A 356 -7.21 -5.60 -30.80
N GLU A 357 -6.92 -5.52 -29.52
CA GLU A 357 -7.16 -6.63 -28.57
C GLU A 357 -8.65 -6.94 -28.43
N ALA A 358 -9.50 -5.91 -28.28
CA ALA A 358 -10.94 -6.06 -28.22
C ALA A 358 -11.52 -6.69 -29.50
N ALA A 359 -11.00 -6.32 -30.68
CA ALA A 359 -11.41 -6.90 -31.95
C ALA A 359 -11.05 -8.40 -32.01
N ALA A 360 -9.84 -8.78 -31.60
CA ALA A 360 -9.44 -10.19 -31.55
C ALA A 360 -10.30 -11.01 -30.56
N ILE A 361 -10.65 -10.42 -29.42
CA ILE A 361 -11.57 -11.04 -28.46
C ILE A 361 -12.98 -11.19 -29.06
N GLN A 362 -13.49 -10.15 -29.74
CA GLN A 362 -14.80 -10.20 -30.40
C GLN A 362 -14.86 -11.25 -31.52
N GLU A 363 -13.78 -11.44 -32.28
CA GLU A 363 -13.64 -12.52 -33.25
C GLU A 363 -13.68 -13.90 -32.55
N MET A 364 -13.01 -14.06 -31.42
CA MET A 364 -13.03 -15.29 -30.63
C MET A 364 -14.43 -15.60 -30.09
N ILE A 365 -15.18 -14.59 -29.61
CA ILE A 365 -16.58 -14.73 -29.19
C ILE A 365 -17.42 -15.31 -30.34
N LYS A 366 -17.34 -14.70 -31.53
CA LYS A 366 -18.06 -15.15 -32.71
C LYS A 366 -17.65 -16.58 -33.15
N ALA A 367 -16.36 -16.87 -33.12
CA ALA A 367 -15.85 -18.19 -33.48
C ALA A 367 -16.37 -19.32 -32.55
N GLN A 368 -16.72 -18.97 -31.31
CA GLN A 368 -17.35 -19.88 -30.35
C GLN A 368 -18.89 -19.84 -30.36
N GLY A 369 -19.48 -19.18 -31.33
CA GLY A 369 -20.94 -19.11 -31.52
C GLY A 369 -21.64 -18.06 -30.67
N GLY A 370 -20.89 -17.13 -30.02
CA GLY A 370 -21.48 -16.01 -29.31
C GLY A 370 -21.96 -14.92 -30.27
N ASP A 371 -23.15 -14.37 -30.03
CA ASP A 371 -23.80 -13.31 -30.81
C ASP A 371 -23.91 -11.97 -30.04
N PHE A 372 -23.09 -11.82 -29.01
CA PHE A 372 -23.08 -10.64 -28.13
C PHE A 372 -21.83 -9.78 -28.31
N GLU A 373 -21.94 -8.51 -27.95
CA GLU A 373 -20.81 -7.59 -27.91
C GLU A 373 -19.99 -7.82 -26.64
N LEU A 374 -18.66 -7.66 -26.78
CA LEU A 374 -17.70 -7.76 -25.71
C LEU A 374 -18.07 -6.83 -24.54
N GLN A 375 -18.21 -7.39 -23.35
CA GLN A 375 -18.44 -6.70 -22.10
C GLN A 375 -17.23 -6.82 -21.16
N PRO A 376 -17.12 -5.99 -20.11
CA PRO A 376 -15.99 -6.08 -19.17
C PRO A 376 -15.82 -7.47 -18.53
N TRP A 377 -16.91 -8.17 -18.22
CA TRP A 377 -16.89 -9.53 -17.64
C TRP A 377 -16.54 -10.64 -18.64
N ASP A 378 -16.45 -10.30 -19.92
CA ASP A 378 -16.05 -11.26 -20.97
C ASP A 378 -14.56 -11.17 -21.30
N TRP A 379 -13.91 -10.02 -20.97
CA TRP A 379 -12.54 -9.74 -21.39
C TRP A 379 -11.55 -10.81 -20.97
N GLU A 380 -11.42 -11.06 -19.67
CA GLU A 380 -10.43 -12.02 -19.14
C GLU A 380 -10.64 -13.43 -19.70
N PHE A 381 -11.90 -13.89 -19.76
CA PHE A 381 -12.24 -15.22 -20.25
C PHE A 381 -11.86 -15.43 -21.71
N TYR A 382 -12.20 -14.48 -22.57
CA TYR A 382 -11.89 -14.61 -23.99
C TYR A 382 -10.46 -14.20 -24.32
N ALA A 383 -9.84 -13.31 -23.56
CA ALA A 383 -8.42 -13.02 -23.69
C ALA A 383 -7.56 -14.27 -23.47
N GLU A 384 -7.88 -15.11 -22.45
CA GLU A 384 -7.18 -16.38 -22.25
C GLU A 384 -7.34 -17.35 -23.44
N LYS A 385 -8.52 -17.38 -24.08
CA LYS A 385 -8.74 -18.19 -25.29
C LYS A 385 -7.94 -17.65 -26.49
N VAL A 386 -7.88 -16.35 -26.65
CA VAL A 386 -7.04 -15.71 -27.69
C VAL A 386 -5.55 -15.97 -27.40
N ARG A 387 -5.11 -15.89 -26.12
CA ARG A 387 -3.74 -16.18 -25.72
C ARG A 387 -3.37 -17.64 -26.06
N LYS A 388 -4.25 -18.57 -25.71
CA LYS A 388 -4.06 -20.00 -26.03
C LYS A 388 -4.00 -20.23 -27.54
N ALA A 389 -4.91 -19.63 -28.31
CA ALA A 389 -4.93 -19.79 -29.76
C ALA A 389 -3.69 -19.18 -30.44
N LYS A 390 -3.19 -18.02 -29.94
CA LYS A 390 -2.09 -17.27 -30.54
C LYS A 390 -0.70 -17.80 -30.16
N TYR A 391 -0.54 -18.30 -28.94
CA TYR A 391 0.76 -18.67 -28.37
C TYR A 391 0.86 -20.14 -28.00
N ASP A 392 -0.23 -20.91 -28.12
CA ASP A 392 -0.32 -22.30 -27.65
C ASP A 392 0.14 -22.41 -26.18
N LEU A 393 -0.36 -21.51 -25.36
CA LEU A 393 0.03 -21.34 -23.97
C LEU A 393 -1.22 -21.17 -23.09
N ASP A 394 -1.33 -22.00 -22.05
CA ASP A 394 -2.27 -21.79 -20.97
C ASP A 394 -1.57 -21.88 -19.60
N GLU A 395 -2.21 -21.36 -18.57
CA GLU A 395 -1.62 -21.27 -17.25
C GLU A 395 -1.40 -22.64 -16.59
N SER A 396 -2.21 -23.63 -16.95
CA SER A 396 -2.08 -25.00 -16.43
C SER A 396 -0.76 -25.68 -16.83
N GLN A 397 -0.18 -25.26 -17.97
CA GLN A 397 1.13 -25.74 -18.44
C GLN A 397 2.30 -25.06 -17.69
N VAL A 398 2.08 -23.88 -17.16
CA VAL A 398 3.12 -23.00 -16.60
C VAL A 398 3.22 -23.12 -15.09
N LYS A 399 2.08 -23.09 -14.38
CA LYS A 399 2.00 -23.20 -12.91
C LYS A 399 2.83 -24.35 -12.31
N PRO A 400 2.90 -25.56 -12.88
CA PRO A 400 3.71 -26.63 -12.31
C PRO A 400 5.21 -26.34 -12.16
N TYR A 401 5.73 -25.33 -12.84
CA TYR A 401 7.12 -24.92 -12.77
C TYR A 401 7.38 -23.77 -11.78
N PHE A 402 6.33 -23.19 -11.21
CA PHE A 402 6.42 -22.07 -10.28
C PHE A 402 5.90 -22.47 -8.89
N GLU A 403 6.68 -23.28 -8.18
CA GLU A 403 6.43 -23.63 -6.80
C GLU A 403 6.93 -22.51 -5.88
N PHE A 404 6.09 -22.03 -4.97
CA PHE A 404 6.28 -20.84 -4.15
C PHE A 404 7.63 -20.78 -3.42
N GLU A 405 7.99 -21.85 -2.69
CA GLU A 405 9.24 -21.86 -1.92
C GLU A 405 10.46 -21.80 -2.84
N ARG A 406 10.40 -22.50 -3.96
CA ARG A 406 11.46 -22.48 -4.95
C ARG A 406 11.59 -21.12 -5.63
N VAL A 407 10.47 -20.48 -5.97
CA VAL A 407 10.48 -19.12 -6.51
C VAL A 407 11.13 -18.17 -5.51
N LEU A 408 10.82 -18.29 -4.21
CA LEU A 408 11.43 -17.45 -3.18
C LEU A 408 12.93 -17.72 -3.02
N GLN A 409 13.33 -18.99 -2.87
CA GLN A 409 14.71 -19.35 -2.56
C GLN A 409 15.62 -19.33 -3.80
N ASP A 410 15.21 -20.04 -4.86
CA ASP A 410 16.01 -20.23 -6.06
C ASP A 410 15.75 -19.15 -7.13
N GLY A 411 14.69 -18.34 -6.97
CA GLY A 411 14.38 -17.19 -7.80
C GLY A 411 14.85 -15.89 -7.13
N VAL A 412 14.07 -15.41 -6.17
CA VAL A 412 14.28 -14.09 -5.55
C VAL A 412 15.63 -14.04 -4.80
N PHE A 413 15.84 -14.93 -3.83
CA PHE A 413 17.05 -14.90 -3.01
C PHE A 413 18.31 -15.22 -3.81
N TYR A 414 18.23 -16.18 -4.74
CA TYR A 414 19.32 -16.46 -5.66
C TYR A 414 19.70 -15.23 -6.47
N THR A 415 18.73 -14.53 -7.03
CA THR A 415 18.99 -13.31 -7.83
C THR A 415 19.69 -12.25 -7.00
N MET A 416 19.24 -12.03 -5.77
CA MET A 416 19.86 -11.05 -4.87
C MET A 416 21.30 -11.44 -4.49
N ASN A 417 21.55 -12.74 -4.35
CA ASN A 417 22.91 -13.23 -4.15
C ASN A 417 23.81 -12.97 -5.37
N GLN A 418 23.28 -13.21 -6.59
CA GLN A 418 24.07 -12.96 -7.82
C GLN A 418 24.33 -11.47 -8.06
N LEU A 419 23.37 -10.60 -7.73
CA LEU A 419 23.49 -9.15 -7.95
C LEU A 419 24.31 -8.46 -6.87
N PHE A 420 24.10 -8.82 -5.61
CA PHE A 420 24.60 -8.06 -4.47
C PHE A 420 25.46 -8.89 -3.50
N GLY A 421 25.58 -10.20 -3.72
CA GLY A 421 26.29 -11.11 -2.82
C GLY A 421 25.57 -11.43 -1.51
N ILE A 422 24.37 -10.88 -1.27
CA ILE A 422 23.66 -11.09 -0.01
C ILE A 422 23.11 -12.51 0.10
N THR A 423 22.96 -12.98 1.35
CA THR A 423 22.39 -14.29 1.65
C THR A 423 21.31 -14.16 2.72
N MET A 424 20.27 -14.99 2.65
CA MET A 424 19.18 -15.06 3.59
C MET A 424 19.19 -16.38 4.35
N LYS A 425 19.18 -16.32 5.68
CA LYS A 425 19.13 -17.51 6.55
C LYS A 425 17.84 -17.53 7.36
N PRO A 426 17.08 -18.64 7.36
CA PRO A 426 15.89 -18.74 8.17
C PRO A 426 16.17 -18.53 9.67
N ARG A 427 15.26 -17.82 10.35
CA ARG A 427 15.28 -17.51 11.80
C ARG A 427 14.02 -17.99 12.50
N PRO A 428 13.84 -19.32 12.64
CA PRO A 428 12.67 -19.90 13.31
C PRO A 428 12.62 -19.60 14.83
N ASP A 429 13.68 -19.07 15.38
CA ASP A 429 13.79 -18.60 16.77
C ASP A 429 13.15 -17.21 16.99
N LEU A 430 12.95 -16.43 15.93
CA LEU A 430 12.27 -15.14 16.03
C LEU A 430 10.75 -15.34 16.01
N PRO A 431 10.01 -14.68 16.93
CA PRO A 431 8.57 -14.76 16.94
C PRO A 431 7.94 -14.11 15.71
N VAL A 432 6.82 -14.67 15.25
CA VAL A 432 6.03 -14.18 14.13
C VAL A 432 4.60 -13.89 14.57
N TYR A 433 3.94 -12.94 13.94
CA TYR A 433 2.56 -12.57 14.28
C TYR A 433 1.49 -13.50 13.69
N HIS A 434 1.88 -14.40 12.78
CA HIS A 434 0.99 -15.41 12.20
C HIS A 434 1.81 -16.64 11.77
N PRO A 435 1.29 -17.88 11.87
CA PRO A 435 2.03 -19.10 11.49
C PRO A 435 2.54 -19.16 10.06
N ASP A 436 1.93 -18.42 9.16
CA ASP A 436 2.32 -18.35 7.74
C ASP A 436 3.50 -17.42 7.47
N VAL A 437 3.87 -16.59 8.44
CA VAL A 437 4.98 -15.66 8.31
C VAL A 437 6.30 -16.39 8.60
N LYS A 438 7.30 -16.14 7.76
CA LYS A 438 8.66 -16.64 7.95
C LYS A 438 9.61 -15.49 8.22
N ALA A 439 10.53 -15.68 9.16
CA ALA A 439 11.59 -14.72 9.45
C ALA A 439 12.92 -15.21 8.86
N TYR A 440 13.70 -14.26 8.33
CA TYR A 440 15.03 -14.48 7.79
C TYR A 440 15.99 -13.41 8.31
N GLU A 441 17.25 -13.78 8.49
CA GLU A 441 18.35 -12.83 8.68
C GLU A 441 19.07 -12.65 7.36
N VAL A 442 19.31 -11.40 6.98
CA VAL A 442 19.99 -11.02 5.74
C VAL A 442 21.44 -10.69 6.04
N PHE A 443 22.36 -11.30 5.31
CA PHE A 443 23.80 -11.09 5.45
C PHE A 443 24.39 -10.49 4.18
N ASP A 444 25.34 -9.60 4.34
CA ASP A 444 26.20 -9.10 3.26
C ASP A 444 27.18 -10.18 2.77
N ALA A 445 27.85 -9.93 1.65
CA ALA A 445 28.83 -10.81 1.04
C ALA A 445 30.01 -11.17 1.98
N ASP A 446 30.38 -10.26 2.88
CA ASP A 446 31.43 -10.49 3.89
C ASP A 446 30.95 -11.24 5.14
N GLY A 447 29.68 -11.62 5.19
CA GLY A 447 29.04 -12.28 6.33
C GLY A 447 28.52 -11.34 7.42
N THR A 448 28.60 -10.01 7.22
CA THR A 448 28.02 -9.04 8.14
C THR A 448 26.49 -9.12 8.10
N SER A 449 25.84 -9.23 9.26
CA SER A 449 24.37 -9.20 9.33
C SER A 449 23.85 -7.79 9.03
N LEU A 450 22.93 -7.68 8.06
CA LEU A 450 22.36 -6.42 7.59
C LEU A 450 20.98 -6.13 8.20
N ALA A 451 20.08 -7.10 8.18
CA ALA A 451 18.67 -6.90 8.47
C ALA A 451 17.97 -8.17 8.99
N ILE A 452 16.78 -7.98 9.58
CA ILE A 452 15.77 -9.05 9.69
C ILE A 452 14.68 -8.78 8.65
N PHE A 453 14.29 -9.84 7.93
CA PHE A 453 13.26 -9.82 6.92
C PHE A 453 12.13 -10.80 7.27
N TYR A 454 10.89 -10.28 7.29
CA TYR A 454 9.68 -11.08 7.46
C TYR A 454 8.99 -11.26 6.11
N ALA A 455 8.62 -12.50 5.78
CA ALA A 455 7.91 -12.88 4.55
C ALA A 455 6.49 -13.31 4.91
N ASP A 456 5.50 -12.47 4.57
CA ASP A 456 4.07 -12.69 4.82
C ASP A 456 3.30 -12.75 3.49
N TYR A 457 3.37 -13.87 2.79
CA TYR A 457 2.94 -13.93 1.39
C TYR A 457 1.55 -14.54 1.17
N PHE A 458 0.97 -15.22 2.16
CA PHE A 458 -0.30 -15.91 1.96
C PHE A 458 -1.51 -15.08 2.34
N ALA A 459 -2.58 -15.21 1.52
CA ALA A 459 -3.89 -14.62 1.79
C ALA A 459 -4.54 -15.26 3.04
N ARG A 460 -5.29 -14.45 3.79
CA ARG A 460 -6.10 -14.90 4.93
C ARG A 460 -7.18 -13.87 5.29
N GLU A 461 -8.16 -14.30 6.06
CA GLU A 461 -9.16 -13.38 6.60
C GLU A 461 -8.50 -12.31 7.51
N GLY A 462 -8.98 -11.08 7.44
CA GLY A 462 -8.41 -9.95 8.18
C GLY A 462 -7.14 -9.36 7.57
N LYS A 463 -6.67 -9.89 6.45
CA LYS A 463 -5.55 -9.32 5.70
C LYS A 463 -6.06 -8.44 4.56
N ARG A 464 -5.52 -7.23 4.46
CA ARG A 464 -5.85 -6.31 3.37
C ARG A 464 -5.36 -6.88 2.04
N GLY A 465 -6.17 -6.72 0.99
CA GLY A 465 -5.79 -7.11 -0.36
C GLY A 465 -4.60 -6.31 -0.88
N GLY A 466 -3.89 -6.91 -1.83
CA GLY A 466 -2.73 -6.32 -2.43
C GLY A 466 -1.40 -6.88 -1.94
N ALA A 467 -0.33 -6.20 -2.34
CA ALA A 467 1.03 -6.48 -1.87
C ALA A 467 1.68 -5.17 -1.41
N TRP A 468 2.60 -5.24 -0.47
CA TRP A 468 3.34 -4.08 0.02
C TRP A 468 4.55 -4.48 0.85
N MET A 469 5.53 -3.59 0.91
CA MET A 469 6.61 -3.60 1.89
C MET A 469 6.29 -2.66 3.06
N SER A 470 6.74 -3.01 4.25
CA SER A 470 6.73 -2.15 5.43
C SER A 470 7.93 -2.41 6.31
N SER A 471 8.16 -1.54 7.32
CA SER A 471 9.24 -1.72 8.30
C SER A 471 8.68 -1.70 9.72
N PHE A 472 9.25 -2.53 10.59
CA PHE A 472 9.07 -2.43 12.04
C PHE A 472 10.15 -1.53 12.65
N VAL A 473 11.35 -1.57 12.10
CA VAL A 473 12.49 -0.72 12.46
C VAL A 473 13.14 -0.22 11.18
N ASN A 474 13.34 1.09 11.07
CA ASN A 474 14.05 1.71 9.97
C ASN A 474 15.55 1.82 10.28
N GLN A 475 16.40 1.57 9.28
CA GLN A 475 17.84 1.74 9.45
C GLN A 475 18.19 3.20 9.77
N ASN A 476 19.06 3.41 10.74
CA ASN A 476 19.75 4.70 10.92
C ASN A 476 21.01 4.54 11.78
N ALA A 477 22.02 5.37 11.52
CA ALA A 477 23.25 5.36 12.30
C ALA A 477 23.16 6.22 13.58
N LEU A 478 22.24 7.19 13.63
CA LEU A 478 22.05 8.09 14.77
C LEU A 478 21.67 7.34 16.07
N LEU A 479 20.81 6.34 15.94
CA LEU A 479 20.35 5.48 17.04
C LEU A 479 21.04 4.11 17.03
N GLY A 480 21.77 3.80 15.94
CA GLY A 480 22.41 2.49 15.75
C GLY A 480 21.44 1.40 15.31
N ASP A 481 20.31 1.76 14.73
CA ASP A 481 19.27 0.82 14.34
C ASP A 481 19.59 0.15 13.02
N LYS A 482 19.35 -1.17 12.96
CA LYS A 482 19.35 -1.96 11.74
C LYS A 482 17.93 -2.29 11.32
N PRO A 483 17.67 -2.42 10.00
CA PRO A 483 16.32 -2.53 9.50
C PRO A 483 15.68 -3.88 9.83
N VAL A 484 14.40 -3.81 10.21
CA VAL A 484 13.51 -4.96 10.34
C VAL A 484 12.33 -4.71 9.41
N VAL A 485 12.34 -5.40 8.26
CA VAL A 485 11.39 -5.17 7.17
C VAL A 485 10.46 -6.34 6.98
N VAL A 486 9.31 -6.10 6.37
CA VAL A 486 8.33 -7.13 6.02
C VAL A 486 7.79 -6.91 4.61
N ASN A 487 7.74 -7.98 3.82
CA ASN A 487 6.96 -8.04 2.60
C ASN A 487 5.65 -8.78 2.84
N VAL A 488 4.57 -8.22 2.34
CA VAL A 488 3.22 -8.76 2.48
C VAL A 488 2.61 -8.96 1.10
N MET A 489 2.03 -10.15 0.85
CA MET A 489 1.28 -10.47 -0.37
C MET A 489 -0.01 -11.21 -0.03
N ASN A 490 -0.80 -11.56 -1.05
CA ASN A 490 -2.06 -12.29 -0.91
C ASN A 490 -2.12 -13.48 -1.89
N ILE A 491 -1.13 -14.35 -1.83
CA ILE A 491 -1.07 -15.59 -2.62
C ILE A 491 -2.06 -16.59 -2.01
N PRO A 492 -3.02 -17.14 -2.78
CA PRO A 492 -3.87 -18.23 -2.30
C PRO A 492 -3.01 -19.47 -2.00
N LYS A 493 -3.18 -20.05 -0.81
CA LYS A 493 -2.50 -21.31 -0.48
C LYS A 493 -2.97 -22.45 -1.35
N GLY A 494 -2.06 -23.35 -1.69
CA GLY A 494 -2.39 -24.66 -2.24
C GLY A 494 -3.17 -25.52 -1.24
N PRO A 495 -3.74 -26.66 -1.72
CA PRO A 495 -4.42 -27.61 -0.85
C PRO A 495 -3.51 -28.09 0.29
N ALA A 496 -4.11 -28.43 1.44
CA ALA A 496 -3.35 -28.91 2.60
C ALA A 496 -2.49 -30.12 2.25
N GLY A 497 -1.19 -30.05 2.53
CA GLY A 497 -0.23 -31.12 2.22
C GLY A 497 0.35 -31.08 0.80
N GLU A 498 -0.11 -30.19 -0.06
CA GLU A 498 0.44 -29.96 -1.40
C GLU A 498 1.23 -28.63 -1.45
N PRO A 499 2.26 -28.55 -2.30
CA PRO A 499 2.99 -27.29 -2.49
C PRO A 499 2.09 -26.21 -3.11
N THR A 500 2.32 -24.96 -2.76
CA THR A 500 1.62 -23.84 -3.39
C THR A 500 2.26 -23.52 -4.75
N LEU A 501 1.46 -23.63 -5.81
CA LEU A 501 1.86 -23.23 -7.16
C LEU A 501 1.35 -21.82 -7.44
N VAL A 502 2.22 -20.97 -7.97
CA VAL A 502 1.92 -19.55 -8.19
C VAL A 502 1.84 -19.21 -9.68
N SER A 503 1.12 -18.16 -10.01
CA SER A 503 1.14 -17.61 -11.38
C SER A 503 2.45 -16.87 -11.64
N TYR A 504 2.77 -16.65 -12.90
CA TYR A 504 3.93 -15.82 -13.26
C TYR A 504 3.79 -14.37 -12.76
N ASP A 505 2.57 -13.86 -12.68
CA ASP A 505 2.25 -12.56 -12.10
C ASP A 505 2.63 -12.50 -10.59
N ASN A 506 2.32 -13.57 -9.83
CA ASN A 506 2.78 -13.66 -8.44
C ASN A 506 4.32 -13.72 -8.35
N VAL A 507 4.98 -14.43 -9.26
CA VAL A 507 6.45 -14.45 -9.32
C VAL A 507 6.99 -13.03 -9.49
N THR A 508 6.49 -12.28 -10.46
CA THR A 508 6.91 -10.90 -10.72
C THR A 508 6.66 -10.00 -9.49
N THR A 509 5.49 -10.15 -8.84
CA THR A 509 5.17 -9.43 -7.60
C THR A 509 6.14 -9.75 -6.47
N MET A 510 6.59 -11.02 -6.33
CA MET A 510 7.58 -11.38 -5.31
C MET A 510 8.91 -10.64 -5.53
N PHE A 511 9.35 -10.50 -6.77
CA PHE A 511 10.53 -9.70 -7.11
C PHE A 511 10.31 -8.21 -6.82
N HIS A 512 9.14 -7.67 -7.19
CA HIS A 512 8.75 -6.28 -6.92
C HIS A 512 8.81 -5.95 -5.42
N GLU A 513 8.09 -6.71 -4.60
CA GLU A 513 8.03 -6.45 -3.15
C GLU A 513 9.41 -6.62 -2.49
N PHE A 514 10.21 -7.58 -2.98
CA PHE A 514 11.56 -7.72 -2.48
C PHE A 514 12.46 -6.55 -2.91
N GLY A 515 12.20 -5.91 -4.05
CA GLY A 515 12.85 -4.67 -4.47
C GLY A 515 12.61 -3.52 -3.47
N HIS A 516 11.38 -3.36 -2.97
CA HIS A 516 11.10 -2.46 -1.85
C HIS A 516 11.79 -2.92 -0.56
N GLY A 517 11.81 -4.23 -0.29
CA GLY A 517 12.55 -4.81 0.83
C GLY A 517 14.03 -4.42 0.80
N LEU A 518 14.68 -4.52 -0.37
CA LEU A 518 16.07 -4.11 -0.56
C LEU A 518 16.28 -2.61 -0.33
N HIS A 519 15.33 -1.78 -0.76
CA HIS A 519 15.39 -0.33 -0.53
C HIS A 519 15.45 0.00 0.98
N GLY A 520 14.73 -0.77 1.82
CA GLY A 520 14.86 -0.68 3.28
C GLY A 520 16.14 -1.30 3.83
N ILE A 521 16.50 -2.51 3.36
CA ILE A 521 17.66 -3.29 3.83
C ILE A 521 18.98 -2.59 3.53
N PHE A 522 19.13 -2.01 2.34
CA PHE A 522 20.34 -1.32 1.89
C PHE A 522 20.41 0.14 2.30
N SER A 523 19.44 0.64 3.01
CA SER A 523 19.52 1.99 3.57
C SER A 523 20.79 2.12 4.43
N LYS A 524 21.52 3.21 4.23
CA LYS A 524 22.77 3.51 4.94
C LYS A 524 22.85 4.99 5.23
N VAL A 525 21.88 5.47 5.99
CA VAL A 525 21.75 6.89 6.35
C VAL A 525 22.02 7.10 7.84
N THR A 526 22.33 8.34 8.19
CA THR A 526 22.53 8.75 9.58
C THR A 526 21.19 8.97 10.27
N TYR A 527 20.21 9.57 9.58
CA TYR A 527 18.99 10.07 10.20
C TYR A 527 17.76 9.24 9.82
N PRO A 528 16.92 8.85 10.80
CA PRO A 528 15.70 8.05 10.57
C PRO A 528 14.78 8.60 9.50
N SER A 529 14.57 9.92 9.47
CA SER A 529 13.68 10.60 8.52
C SER A 529 14.10 10.51 7.05
N LEU A 530 15.33 10.07 6.76
CA LEU A 530 15.87 9.91 5.40
C LEU A 530 16.00 8.43 5.00
N SER A 531 15.56 7.50 5.85
CA SER A 531 15.82 6.07 5.70
C SER A 531 14.91 5.40 4.66
N GLY A 532 15.48 4.46 3.93
CA GLY A 532 14.77 3.49 3.08
C GLY A 532 13.82 4.15 2.09
N THR A 533 12.55 3.84 2.20
CA THR A 533 11.49 4.33 1.30
C THR A 533 11.05 5.79 1.56
N ALA A 534 11.78 6.56 2.39
CA ALA A 534 11.56 7.98 2.62
C ALA A 534 12.07 8.84 1.45
N VAL A 535 11.62 8.56 0.27
CA VAL A 535 11.95 9.22 -1.01
C VAL A 535 10.71 9.81 -1.66
N SER A 536 10.87 10.52 -2.78
CA SER A 536 9.71 11.02 -3.54
C SER A 536 8.83 9.87 -4.01
N ARG A 537 7.49 10.11 -4.05
CA ARG A 537 6.51 9.07 -4.34
C ARG A 537 6.69 8.45 -5.73
N ASP A 538 7.07 9.24 -6.70
CA ASP A 538 7.32 8.82 -8.08
C ASP A 538 8.73 8.28 -8.35
N PHE A 539 9.51 8.06 -7.27
CA PHE A 539 10.76 7.32 -7.30
C PHE A 539 10.65 5.99 -6.53
N VAL A 540 9.77 5.92 -5.52
CA VAL A 540 9.72 4.78 -4.59
C VAL A 540 9.48 3.44 -5.29
N GLU A 541 8.80 3.44 -6.44
CA GLU A 541 8.53 2.26 -7.25
C GLU A 541 9.69 1.88 -8.20
N PHE A 542 10.71 2.73 -8.37
CA PHE A 542 11.83 2.43 -9.26
C PHE A 542 12.64 1.19 -8.82
N PRO A 543 13.06 1.05 -7.54
CA PRO A 543 13.80 -0.14 -7.12
C PRO A 543 12.99 -1.43 -7.25
N SER A 544 11.69 -1.39 -7.02
CA SER A 544 10.80 -2.55 -7.12
C SER A 544 10.55 -2.96 -8.57
N THR A 545 10.21 -2.02 -9.44
CA THR A 545 9.98 -2.26 -10.87
C THR A 545 11.25 -2.78 -11.56
N PHE A 546 12.42 -2.23 -11.22
CA PHE A 546 13.69 -2.71 -11.72
C PHE A 546 13.96 -4.20 -11.39
N GLN A 547 13.49 -4.67 -10.23
CA GLN A 547 13.67 -6.08 -9.85
C GLN A 547 12.76 -7.03 -10.64
N GLU A 548 11.63 -6.58 -11.16
CA GLU A 548 10.68 -7.43 -11.89
C GLU A 548 11.30 -8.08 -13.14
N ASP A 549 12.16 -7.38 -13.85
CA ASP A 549 12.78 -7.89 -15.09
C ASP A 549 13.68 -9.10 -14.85
N TRP A 550 14.25 -9.22 -13.65
CA TRP A 550 15.08 -10.39 -13.29
C TRP A 550 14.28 -11.67 -13.23
N ALA A 551 12.98 -11.63 -12.94
CA ALA A 551 12.12 -12.82 -12.94
C ALA A 551 12.13 -13.57 -14.28
N ALA A 552 12.32 -12.85 -15.40
CA ALA A 552 12.36 -13.42 -16.75
C ALA A 552 13.79 -13.62 -17.27
N HIS A 553 14.81 -13.23 -16.51
CA HIS A 553 16.18 -13.39 -16.97
C HIS A 553 16.52 -14.89 -17.17
N PRO A 554 17.08 -15.31 -18.31
CA PRO A 554 17.25 -16.73 -18.63
C PRO A 554 17.99 -17.55 -17.55
N GLN A 555 19.02 -17.00 -16.95
CA GLN A 555 19.81 -17.65 -15.90
C GLN A 555 18.98 -17.81 -14.60
N VAL A 556 18.20 -16.81 -14.24
CA VAL A 556 17.34 -16.83 -13.05
C VAL A 556 16.18 -17.82 -13.25
N LEU A 557 15.52 -17.76 -14.40
CA LEU A 557 14.46 -18.72 -14.78
C LEU A 557 14.96 -20.18 -14.76
N ALA A 558 16.10 -20.44 -15.35
CA ALA A 558 16.68 -21.79 -15.36
C ALA A 558 16.94 -22.34 -13.94
N ASN A 559 17.17 -21.44 -12.96
CA ASN A 559 17.40 -21.85 -11.58
C ASN A 559 16.11 -22.20 -10.84
N TYR A 560 15.04 -21.41 -10.95
CA TYR A 560 13.81 -21.63 -10.17
C TYR A 560 12.66 -22.31 -10.93
N ALA A 561 12.58 -22.16 -12.27
CA ALA A 561 11.48 -22.70 -13.05
C ALA A 561 11.64 -24.19 -13.30
N LYS A 562 11.38 -25.01 -12.27
CA LYS A 562 11.48 -26.47 -12.28
C LYS A 562 10.15 -27.10 -11.86
N HIS A 563 9.75 -28.16 -12.57
CA HIS A 563 8.49 -28.84 -12.28
C HIS A 563 8.46 -29.39 -10.85
N TYR A 564 7.38 -29.07 -10.11
CA TYR A 564 7.32 -29.30 -8.66
C TYR A 564 7.38 -30.78 -8.24
N LYS A 565 6.95 -31.72 -9.10
CA LYS A 565 7.01 -33.16 -8.83
C LYS A 565 8.27 -33.81 -9.37
N THR A 566 8.72 -33.46 -10.59
CA THR A 566 9.82 -34.16 -11.25
C THR A 566 11.17 -33.47 -11.05
N GLY A 567 11.20 -32.16 -10.73
CA GLY A 567 12.41 -31.35 -10.66
C GLY A 567 13.00 -30.97 -12.02
N GLU A 568 12.36 -31.38 -13.11
CA GLU A 568 12.81 -31.06 -14.47
C GLU A 568 12.65 -29.57 -14.75
N ALA A 569 13.62 -28.98 -15.44
CA ALA A 569 13.56 -27.59 -15.86
C ALA A 569 12.42 -27.35 -16.83
N ILE A 570 11.88 -26.14 -16.84
CA ILE A 570 10.84 -25.74 -17.79
C ILE A 570 11.33 -25.98 -19.23
N PRO A 571 10.54 -26.62 -20.11
CA PRO A 571 10.93 -26.83 -21.50
C PRO A 571 11.24 -25.52 -22.22
N ALA A 572 12.28 -25.51 -23.04
CA ALA A 572 12.73 -24.31 -23.74
C ALA A 572 11.67 -23.71 -24.69
N ASP A 573 10.83 -24.55 -25.30
CA ASP A 573 9.71 -24.13 -26.13
C ASP A 573 8.60 -23.49 -25.29
N LEU A 574 8.27 -24.02 -24.11
CA LEU A 574 7.31 -23.43 -23.18
C LEU A 574 7.82 -22.07 -22.67
N LEU A 575 9.10 -21.99 -22.32
CA LEU A 575 9.73 -20.73 -21.94
C LEU A 575 9.65 -19.69 -23.08
N ALA A 576 9.96 -20.09 -24.31
CA ALA A 576 9.85 -19.21 -25.46
C ALA A 576 8.43 -18.69 -25.67
N LYS A 577 7.39 -19.53 -25.46
CA LYS A 577 5.98 -19.12 -25.50
C LYS A 577 5.64 -18.10 -24.40
N ILE A 578 6.11 -18.31 -23.17
CA ILE A 578 5.92 -17.38 -22.05
C ILE A 578 6.53 -16.00 -22.39
N LEU A 579 7.79 -15.99 -22.82
CA LEU A 579 8.49 -14.75 -23.18
C LEU A 579 7.79 -14.02 -24.36
N LYS A 580 7.34 -14.76 -25.36
CA LYS A 580 6.61 -14.21 -26.51
C LYS A 580 5.24 -13.64 -26.10
N SER A 581 4.59 -14.21 -25.09
CA SER A 581 3.28 -13.75 -24.61
C SER A 581 3.36 -12.55 -23.65
N ARG A 582 4.54 -12.06 -23.27
CA ARG A 582 4.73 -10.92 -22.34
C ARG A 582 4.07 -9.63 -22.82
N SER A 583 3.96 -9.40 -24.11
CA SER A 583 3.28 -8.23 -24.70
C SER A 583 1.80 -8.44 -24.97
N PHE A 584 1.24 -9.62 -24.62
CA PHE A 584 -0.18 -9.90 -24.80
C PHE A 584 -1.01 -9.09 -23.81
N ASN A 585 -2.14 -8.56 -24.26
CA ASN A 585 -3.08 -7.79 -23.44
C ASN A 585 -2.52 -6.46 -22.85
N GLN A 586 -1.45 -5.94 -23.44
CA GLN A 586 -0.79 -4.69 -23.00
C GLN A 586 -1.69 -3.46 -23.15
N GLY A 587 -2.56 -3.43 -24.17
CA GLY A 587 -3.51 -2.34 -24.36
C GLY A 587 -4.49 -2.28 -23.18
N TYR A 588 -5.08 -3.40 -22.82
CA TYR A 588 -5.97 -3.51 -21.67
C TYR A 588 -5.26 -3.10 -20.37
N ASP A 589 -4.10 -3.70 -20.10
CA ASP A 589 -3.34 -3.49 -18.87
C ASP A 589 -2.97 -2.02 -18.66
N THR A 590 -2.51 -1.40 -19.72
CA THR A 590 -2.10 0.01 -19.69
C THR A 590 -3.32 0.92 -19.60
N LEU A 591 -4.41 0.63 -20.34
CA LEU A 591 -5.60 1.48 -20.37
C LEU A 591 -6.30 1.50 -19.00
N GLU A 592 -6.52 0.36 -18.36
CA GLU A 592 -7.16 0.32 -17.04
C GLU A 592 -6.37 1.09 -15.98
N TYR A 593 -5.02 0.99 -16.06
CA TYR A 593 -4.13 1.73 -15.18
C TYR A 593 -4.19 3.24 -15.44
N MET A 594 -4.01 3.64 -16.70
CA MET A 594 -4.03 5.06 -17.09
C MET A 594 -5.37 5.72 -16.78
N ALA A 595 -6.47 5.00 -16.97
CA ALA A 595 -7.81 5.48 -16.61
C ALA A 595 -7.89 5.82 -15.11
N ALA A 596 -7.37 4.94 -14.24
CA ALA A 596 -7.32 5.19 -12.80
C ALA A 596 -6.38 6.37 -12.46
N ALA A 597 -5.20 6.46 -13.09
CA ALA A 597 -4.24 7.54 -12.85
C ALA A 597 -4.79 8.91 -13.29
N LEU A 598 -5.50 8.96 -14.40
CA LEU A 598 -6.14 10.19 -14.89
C LEU A 598 -7.32 10.62 -14.01
N VAL A 599 -8.12 9.68 -13.53
CA VAL A 599 -9.20 9.96 -12.55
C VAL A 599 -8.61 10.48 -11.23
N ASP A 600 -7.50 9.90 -10.74
CA ASP A 600 -6.78 10.41 -9.57
C ASP A 600 -6.36 11.86 -9.77
N MET A 601 -5.74 12.18 -10.91
CA MET A 601 -5.30 13.55 -11.23
C MET A 601 -6.48 14.52 -11.33
N GLU A 602 -7.60 14.12 -11.94
CA GLU A 602 -8.79 14.97 -12.05
C GLU A 602 -9.42 15.27 -10.68
N TRP A 603 -9.57 14.28 -9.80
CA TRP A 603 -10.05 14.50 -8.44
C TRP A 603 -9.20 15.53 -7.68
N HIS A 604 -7.91 15.47 -7.83
CA HIS A 604 -6.96 16.29 -7.07
C HIS A 604 -6.58 17.60 -7.77
N SER A 605 -7.08 17.82 -8.97
CA SER A 605 -7.02 19.09 -9.71
C SER A 605 -8.24 19.98 -9.48
N LEU A 606 -9.19 19.54 -8.64
CA LEU A 606 -10.33 20.38 -8.27
C LEU A 606 -9.86 21.56 -7.41
N PRO A 607 -10.29 22.81 -7.75
CA PRO A 607 -9.96 23.97 -6.92
C PRO A 607 -10.83 24.01 -5.65
N ALA A 608 -10.36 24.70 -4.63
CA ALA A 608 -11.16 24.98 -3.44
C ALA A 608 -12.42 25.80 -3.82
N GLY A 609 -13.54 25.42 -3.22
CA GLY A 609 -14.84 26.02 -3.53
C GLY A 609 -15.58 25.37 -4.71
N ALA A 610 -14.98 24.37 -5.34
CA ALA A 610 -15.72 23.51 -6.26
C ALA A 610 -16.93 22.87 -5.53
N PRO A 611 -18.10 22.73 -6.19
CA PRO A 611 -19.23 22.06 -5.57
C PRO A 611 -18.92 20.60 -5.27
N LEU A 612 -19.62 20.02 -4.28
CA LEU A 612 -19.51 18.60 -3.99
C LEU A 612 -19.88 17.79 -5.24
N GLN A 613 -19.01 16.89 -5.65
CA GLN A 613 -19.17 16.14 -6.89
C GLN A 613 -20.07 14.91 -6.72
N ASP A 614 -20.86 14.61 -7.74
CA ASP A 614 -21.44 13.28 -7.95
C ASP A 614 -20.31 12.36 -8.45
N VAL A 615 -19.95 11.38 -7.66
CA VAL A 615 -18.74 10.57 -7.88
C VAL A 615 -18.76 9.81 -9.22
N GLU A 616 -19.91 9.22 -9.56
CA GLU A 616 -20.05 8.43 -10.78
C GLU A 616 -20.01 9.33 -12.04
N LYS A 617 -20.69 10.48 -11.99
CA LYS A 617 -20.67 11.45 -13.11
C LYS A 617 -19.30 12.10 -13.25
N PHE A 618 -18.64 12.39 -12.15
CA PHE A 618 -17.29 12.96 -12.18
C PHE A 618 -16.30 11.99 -12.81
N GLU A 619 -16.30 10.74 -12.36
CA GLU A 619 -15.43 9.69 -12.92
C GLU A 619 -15.69 9.49 -14.42
N ALA A 620 -16.95 9.34 -14.82
CA ALA A 620 -17.31 9.21 -16.23
C ALA A 620 -16.90 10.44 -17.07
N GLY A 621 -17.07 11.64 -16.52
CA GLY A 621 -16.62 12.89 -17.12
C GLY A 621 -15.10 12.96 -17.30
N ALA A 622 -14.35 12.55 -16.30
CA ALA A 622 -12.88 12.48 -16.32
C ALA A 622 -12.39 11.50 -17.39
N LEU A 623 -12.93 10.29 -17.44
CA LEU A 623 -12.58 9.28 -18.43
C LEU A 623 -12.84 9.77 -19.86
N LYS A 624 -14.00 10.37 -20.11
CA LYS A 624 -14.37 10.94 -21.39
C LYS A 624 -13.47 12.10 -21.80
N LYS A 625 -13.16 13.00 -20.87
CA LYS A 625 -12.26 14.14 -21.08
C LYS A 625 -10.90 13.71 -21.63
N HIS A 626 -10.38 12.60 -21.13
CA HIS A 626 -9.07 12.08 -21.51
C HIS A 626 -9.13 11.04 -22.64
N GLY A 627 -10.33 10.68 -23.14
CA GLY A 627 -10.50 9.69 -24.20
C GLY A 627 -10.11 8.27 -23.81
N VAL A 628 -10.28 7.93 -22.53
CA VAL A 628 -10.01 6.59 -21.96
C VAL A 628 -11.29 5.91 -21.46
N ASP A 629 -12.44 6.35 -21.94
CA ASP A 629 -13.78 5.85 -21.62
C ASP A 629 -14.17 4.59 -22.43
N PHE A 630 -13.26 3.64 -22.55
CA PHE A 630 -13.50 2.40 -23.30
C PHE A 630 -14.35 1.42 -22.47
N ALA A 631 -15.59 1.20 -22.88
CA ALA A 631 -16.62 0.51 -22.06
C ALA A 631 -16.20 -0.89 -21.58
N ALA A 632 -15.48 -1.67 -22.39
CA ALA A 632 -15.03 -3.01 -22.03
C ALA A 632 -13.77 -3.03 -21.12
N VAL A 633 -13.13 -1.86 -20.92
CA VAL A 633 -11.93 -1.72 -20.06
C VAL A 633 -12.15 -0.58 -19.07
N PRO A 634 -12.84 -0.82 -17.96
CA PRO A 634 -13.02 0.18 -16.92
C PRO A 634 -11.69 0.50 -16.20
N PRO A 635 -11.63 1.61 -15.46
CA PRO A 635 -10.45 1.90 -14.64
C PRO A 635 -10.18 0.76 -13.67
N ARG A 636 -8.90 0.45 -13.45
CA ARG A 636 -8.44 -0.58 -12.49
C ARG A 636 -9.03 -0.38 -11.10
N TYR A 637 -9.19 0.87 -10.69
CA TYR A 637 -9.88 1.29 -9.48
C TYR A 637 -10.93 2.33 -9.82
N LYS A 638 -12.17 2.08 -9.43
CA LYS A 638 -13.16 3.13 -9.35
C LYS A 638 -13.01 3.90 -8.04
N SER A 639 -13.43 5.14 -8.04
CA SER A 639 -13.24 6.07 -6.90
C SER A 639 -13.72 5.50 -5.56
N THR A 640 -14.78 4.69 -5.54
CA THR A 640 -15.39 4.12 -4.34
C THR A 640 -14.53 3.05 -3.64
N PHE A 641 -13.54 2.49 -4.32
CA PHE A 641 -12.60 1.52 -3.76
C PHE A 641 -11.13 1.80 -4.10
N PHE A 642 -10.84 3.01 -4.55
CA PHE A 642 -9.49 3.45 -4.88
C PHE A 642 -8.71 3.81 -3.60
N SER A 643 -8.31 2.79 -2.85
CA SER A 643 -7.61 2.98 -1.56
C SER A 643 -6.30 3.75 -1.69
N HIS A 644 -5.55 3.56 -2.77
CA HIS A 644 -4.27 4.27 -3.03
C HIS A 644 -4.46 5.79 -3.02
N SER A 645 -5.42 6.27 -3.79
CA SER A 645 -5.67 7.69 -4.02
C SER A 645 -6.57 8.30 -2.95
N ILE A 646 -7.69 7.69 -2.65
CA ILE A 646 -8.71 8.27 -1.77
C ILE A 646 -8.39 8.05 -0.28
N GLY A 647 -8.11 6.81 0.10
CA GLY A 647 -7.85 6.44 1.49
C GLY A 647 -6.37 6.42 1.89
N GLY A 648 -5.45 6.48 0.92
CA GLY A 648 -4.01 6.25 1.12
C GLY A 648 -3.12 7.42 0.71
N GLY A 649 -1.81 7.15 0.63
CA GLY A 649 -0.76 8.13 0.38
C GLY A 649 -0.50 8.48 -1.10
N TYR A 650 -1.30 7.98 -2.05
CA TYR A 650 -1.13 8.19 -3.50
C TYR A 650 -2.14 9.18 -4.09
N SER A 651 -2.67 10.11 -3.30
CA SER A 651 -3.52 11.18 -3.81
C SER A 651 -2.73 12.10 -4.75
N ALA A 652 -3.21 12.28 -5.99
CA ALA A 652 -2.46 12.89 -7.11
C ALA A 652 -1.09 12.19 -7.34
N GLY A 653 -1.00 10.91 -7.02
CA GLY A 653 0.27 10.17 -7.01
C GLY A 653 0.21 8.80 -7.66
N TYR A 654 -0.95 8.36 -8.17
CA TYR A 654 -1.08 7.02 -8.76
C TYR A 654 -0.30 6.87 -10.08
N TYR A 655 0.02 7.96 -10.75
CA TYR A 655 0.91 7.99 -11.91
C TYR A 655 2.33 7.47 -11.62
N ALA A 656 2.73 7.42 -10.36
CA ALA A 656 4.08 7.09 -9.90
C ALA A 656 4.60 5.75 -10.43
N TYR A 657 3.73 4.75 -10.56
CA TYR A 657 4.10 3.43 -11.10
C TYR A 657 4.62 3.53 -12.53
N MET A 658 3.88 4.20 -13.42
CA MET A 658 4.30 4.41 -14.81
C MET A 658 5.52 5.33 -14.91
N TRP A 659 5.61 6.35 -14.06
CA TRP A 659 6.76 7.24 -14.01
C TRP A 659 8.03 6.48 -13.63
N SER A 660 7.95 5.65 -12.61
CA SER A 660 9.09 4.83 -12.16
C SER A 660 9.44 3.73 -13.17
N GLU A 661 8.46 3.15 -13.86
CA GLU A 661 8.69 2.16 -14.91
C GLU A 661 9.45 2.74 -16.13
N ILE A 662 9.17 4.00 -16.48
CA ILE A 662 9.94 4.70 -17.54
C ILE A 662 11.40 4.90 -17.10
N LEU A 663 11.66 5.01 -15.80
CA LEU A 663 13.02 5.15 -15.26
C LEU A 663 13.75 3.80 -15.16
N ALA A 664 13.02 2.73 -14.82
CA ALA A 664 13.55 1.36 -14.73
C ALA A 664 13.86 0.78 -16.11
#